data_b5d08bbbdcc7aca53b6a9c81536b2acd
#
_entry.id   b5d08bbbdcc7aca53b6a9c81536b2acd
#
_cell.length_a   1.000
_cell.length_b   1.000
_cell.length_c   1.000
_cell.angle_alpha   90.00
_cell.angle_beta   90.00
_cell.angle_gamma   90.00
#
_symmetry.space_group_name_H-M   'P 1'
#
loop_
_entity.id
_entity.type
_entity.pdbx_description
1 polymer ?
#
loop_
_entity_poly.entity_id
_entity_poly.type
_entity_poly.pdbx_seq_one_letter_code
_entity_poly.pdbx_strand_id
1 'polypeptide(L)'
;MEHKKYNVVNKSVRKKDSMQLLLGKPVYVDDITPGDALVVKLLRSPHANAIVEDINVSIAKKIPGIVDIYTWQDVPNSRFAIAGQTYPEPSPYDRLIMDRHVRCVGDVVAIIAAEDEKSAIKAMKLIKVKYKILEPVLDFRKAKDNDILVHPEDDWFPPVQVGGDPKRNLIASDVGGDGDVDAVIADCDEVLENRYHMRAFNQAMMETFRTYTHLDRYGRLHVISSTQIVFHVRRILSRALGIPKSRIRVEKPRIGGGFGAKQTAVSEVYPAFVTMKTGRAAKIIFTRQESQIAGSPRHEMEVRVRLGADRDGHIRGLDLYTLSNTGAYGEHGPTTVGLSGHKSIPLYTGGLEAYRFGYDVVYTNTMAAGAYRGYGATQGIFALESAVNELAEKLGIDPTVIREQNMLREGMKMPAYYGETANACALDRCMARCKEIFNWDDKYPVRDMGNGKVRAAGVAMAMQGSCISNVDVGSATVKLADDGTFNLIIGAADMGTGCDTILAQMVAECMDCSVDDVAVFGADTDASPYDSGSYASSTTYVTGKAVELACDKLKKKLCAIAAGMLGCEQDEMYFENSRAYRTGTDQSVSLADISVKDQVANDIAAVATVSHSSPVSPPPYMVGMVEIELDRYTGEVKILDYAAVVDCGIAINPALARVQAEGGIVQGIGHTLFENITYNAKGCPIESSFMQYKIPTRLDMGHLRVEFENSYEPTGPFGAKSIGEIVINTPAPAIAHAIYRATGVWHRELPITPEKILMSMPEE
;
A
#
# COMPACT_ATOMS: atom_id res chain seq x y z
N MET A 1 -16.71 -27.83 -6.64
CA MET A 1 -17.71 -26.95 -7.30
C MET A 1 -17.30 -26.81 -8.76
N GLU A 2 -18.23 -27.03 -9.72
CA GLU A 2 -17.97 -26.67 -11.11
C GLU A 2 -17.74 -25.16 -11.16
N HIS A 3 -16.54 -24.74 -11.54
CA HIS A 3 -16.21 -23.33 -11.67
C HIS A 3 -17.06 -22.73 -12.80
N LYS A 4 -17.84 -21.69 -12.48
CA LYS A 4 -18.57 -20.91 -13.48
C LYS A 4 -17.59 -20.50 -14.57
N LYS A 5 -17.86 -20.88 -15.81
CA LYS A 5 -17.02 -20.52 -16.95
C LYS A 5 -17.31 -19.09 -17.34
N TYR A 6 -16.32 -18.21 -17.20
CA TYR A 6 -16.39 -16.81 -17.59
C TYR A 6 -15.95 -16.62 -19.05
N ASN A 7 -16.49 -15.60 -19.70
CA ASN A 7 -16.15 -15.25 -21.09
C ASN A 7 -14.91 -14.34 -21.14
N VAL A 8 -14.80 -13.38 -20.23
CA VAL A 8 -13.75 -12.33 -20.20
C VAL A 8 -12.99 -12.34 -18.86
N VAL A 9 -13.69 -12.53 -17.74
CA VAL A 9 -13.06 -12.68 -16.42
C VAL A 9 -12.25 -13.98 -16.37
N ASN A 10 -11.17 -13.98 -15.59
CA ASN A 10 -10.19 -15.06 -15.51
C ASN A 10 -9.48 -15.34 -16.87
N LYS A 11 -9.35 -14.31 -17.70
CA LYS A 11 -8.59 -14.34 -18.95
C LYS A 11 -7.47 -13.31 -18.92
N SER A 12 -6.34 -13.64 -19.54
CA SER A 12 -5.20 -12.73 -19.69
C SER A 12 -5.46 -11.76 -20.84
N VAL A 13 -6.17 -10.68 -20.55
CA VAL A 13 -6.42 -9.59 -21.48
C VAL A 13 -5.27 -8.59 -21.44
N ARG A 14 -4.91 -8.02 -22.58
CA ARG A 14 -3.87 -6.98 -22.69
C ARG A 14 -4.31 -5.74 -21.91
N LYS A 15 -3.36 -5.14 -21.20
CA LYS A 15 -3.58 -3.87 -20.51
C LYS A 15 -4.01 -2.78 -21.49
N LYS A 16 -5.14 -2.08 -21.23
CA LYS A 16 -5.79 -1.13 -22.16
C LYS A 16 -4.87 0.00 -22.61
N ASP A 17 -4.02 0.51 -21.76
CA ASP A 17 -3.09 1.62 -22.05
C ASP A 17 -1.67 1.18 -22.47
N SER A 18 -1.43 -0.13 -22.60
CA SER A 18 -0.08 -0.66 -22.87
C SER A 18 0.57 -0.09 -24.12
N MET A 19 -0.20 0.07 -25.20
CA MET A 19 0.34 0.58 -26.47
C MET A 19 0.76 2.04 -26.36
N GLN A 20 -0.04 2.89 -25.70
CA GLN A 20 0.26 4.30 -25.49
C GLN A 20 1.53 4.48 -24.64
N LEU A 21 1.68 3.66 -23.59
CA LEU A 21 2.87 3.68 -22.74
C LEU A 21 4.13 3.24 -23.51
N LEU A 22 4.04 2.16 -24.31
CA LEU A 22 5.15 1.67 -25.13
C LEU A 22 5.56 2.65 -26.24
N LEU A 23 4.62 3.42 -26.78
CA LEU A 23 4.88 4.45 -27.78
C LEU A 23 5.35 5.79 -27.17
N GLY A 24 5.51 5.88 -25.85
CA GLY A 24 5.98 7.08 -25.15
C GLY A 24 5.02 8.27 -25.27
N LYS A 25 3.70 8.01 -25.31
CA LYS A 25 2.72 9.12 -25.33
C LYS A 25 2.77 9.88 -24.00
N PRO A 26 2.62 11.24 -24.03
CA PRO A 26 2.64 12.05 -22.82
C PRO A 26 1.40 11.77 -21.97
N VAL A 27 1.58 11.20 -20.78
CA VAL A 27 0.50 10.76 -19.91
C VAL A 27 0.77 11.00 -18.43
N TYR A 28 2.01 11.32 -18.04
CA TYR A 28 2.40 11.60 -16.65
C TYR A 28 2.30 13.09 -16.33
N VAL A 29 2.31 13.44 -15.04
CA VAL A 29 2.19 14.85 -14.59
C VAL A 29 3.17 15.77 -15.31
N ASP A 30 4.42 15.35 -15.43
CA ASP A 30 5.48 16.18 -16.06
C ASP A 30 5.27 16.38 -17.56
N ASP A 31 4.75 15.35 -18.24
CA ASP A 31 4.48 15.39 -19.67
C ASP A 31 3.36 16.38 -20.04
N ILE A 32 2.38 16.56 -19.16
CA ILE A 32 1.19 17.39 -19.41
C ILE A 32 1.27 18.77 -18.75
N THR A 33 2.35 19.06 -18.03
CA THR A 33 2.55 20.34 -17.37
C THR A 33 3.02 21.40 -18.38
N PRO A 34 2.33 22.58 -18.51
CA PRO A 34 2.76 23.66 -19.37
C PRO A 34 4.15 24.20 -19.00
N GLY A 35 4.91 24.61 -20.01
CA GLY A 35 6.29 25.08 -19.84
C GLY A 35 6.43 26.39 -19.07
N ASP A 36 5.37 27.22 -19.01
CA ASP A 36 5.30 28.50 -18.31
C ASP A 36 4.82 28.42 -16.86
N ALA A 37 4.55 27.21 -16.36
CA ALA A 37 4.23 27.00 -14.96
C ALA A 37 5.42 27.34 -14.05
N LEU A 38 5.15 28.05 -12.95
CA LEU A 38 6.16 28.36 -11.93
C LEU A 38 6.78 27.07 -11.38
N VAL A 39 8.09 27.08 -11.25
CA VAL A 39 8.82 25.99 -10.59
C VAL A 39 8.86 26.25 -9.10
N VAL A 40 8.37 25.30 -8.31
CA VAL A 40 8.44 25.30 -6.85
C VAL A 40 9.60 24.44 -6.39
N LYS A 41 10.50 25.01 -5.56
CA LYS A 41 11.55 24.29 -4.85
C LYS A 41 11.43 24.53 -3.35
N LEU A 42 11.92 23.59 -2.56
CA LEU A 42 11.81 23.59 -1.12
C LEU A 42 13.19 23.65 -0.47
N LEU A 43 13.43 24.72 0.31
CA LEU A 43 14.56 24.72 1.22
C LEU A 43 14.23 23.84 2.44
N ARG A 44 15.06 22.86 2.71
CA ARG A 44 14.84 21.88 3.78
C ARG A 44 15.82 22.04 4.92
N SER A 45 15.36 21.72 6.14
CA SER A 45 16.20 21.71 7.33
C SER A 45 17.31 20.65 7.23
N PRO A 46 18.55 20.99 7.55
CA PRO A 46 19.63 20.04 7.74
C PRO A 46 19.68 19.45 9.17
N HIS A 47 18.77 19.89 10.04
CA HIS A 47 18.74 19.51 11.47
C HIS A 47 17.53 18.62 11.75
N ALA A 48 17.73 17.62 12.59
CA ALA A 48 16.69 16.69 13.02
C ALA A 48 15.75 17.30 14.06
N ASN A 49 16.25 18.24 14.91
CA ASN A 49 15.45 18.95 15.89
C ASN A 49 16.00 20.35 16.06
N ALA A 50 15.24 21.38 15.68
CA ALA A 50 15.67 22.76 15.81
C ALA A 50 14.51 23.76 15.74
N ILE A 51 14.71 24.94 16.33
CA ILE A 51 13.82 26.09 16.16
C ILE A 51 14.43 27.06 15.15
N VAL A 52 13.68 27.43 14.11
CA VAL A 52 14.05 28.53 13.22
C VAL A 52 13.88 29.85 13.97
N GLU A 53 14.99 30.45 14.37
CA GLU A 53 14.97 31.75 15.08
C GLU A 53 14.78 32.91 14.13
N ASP A 54 15.44 32.85 12.94
CA ASP A 54 15.38 33.88 11.91
C ASP A 54 15.61 33.26 10.52
N ILE A 55 14.99 33.83 9.51
CA ILE A 55 15.20 33.47 8.11
C ILE A 55 15.26 34.71 7.22
N ASN A 56 16.41 34.92 6.58
CA ASN A 56 16.63 36.07 5.72
C ASN A 56 16.58 35.66 4.24
N VAL A 57 15.52 36.07 3.56
CA VAL A 57 15.28 35.83 2.13
C VAL A 57 15.55 37.06 1.24
N SER A 58 15.98 38.20 1.81
CA SER A 58 16.03 39.50 1.12
C SER A 58 16.94 39.51 -0.10
N ILE A 59 18.09 38.84 -0.06
CA ILE A 59 19.02 38.73 -1.19
C ILE A 59 18.48 37.71 -2.20
N ALA A 60 17.95 36.61 -1.75
CA ALA A 60 17.41 35.56 -2.60
C ALA A 60 16.22 36.05 -3.45
N LYS A 61 15.34 36.89 -2.88
CA LYS A 61 14.21 37.52 -3.62
C LYS A 61 14.65 38.43 -4.76
N LYS A 62 15.90 38.93 -4.76
CA LYS A 62 16.44 39.81 -5.84
C LYS A 62 17.00 39.04 -7.04
N ILE A 63 17.07 37.71 -6.98
CA ILE A 63 17.53 36.90 -8.12
C ILE A 63 16.52 37.01 -9.26
N PRO A 64 16.96 37.33 -10.48
CA PRO A 64 16.09 37.34 -11.64
C PRO A 64 15.40 35.99 -11.85
N GLY A 65 14.11 36.01 -12.13
CA GLY A 65 13.28 34.83 -12.29
C GLY A 65 12.66 34.33 -10.96
N ILE A 66 12.97 34.92 -9.82
CA ILE A 66 12.25 34.65 -8.55
C ILE A 66 10.95 35.46 -8.53
N VAL A 67 9.83 34.77 -8.33
CA VAL A 67 8.51 35.37 -8.17
C VAL A 67 8.26 35.74 -6.72
N ASP A 68 8.45 34.75 -5.81
CA ASP A 68 8.41 34.98 -4.37
C ASP A 68 9.10 33.84 -3.59
N ILE A 69 9.37 34.11 -2.30
CA ILE A 69 9.89 33.13 -1.35
C ILE A 69 9.07 33.24 -0.07
N TYR A 70 8.44 32.15 0.31
CA TYR A 70 7.57 32.07 1.49
C TYR A 70 8.24 31.30 2.63
N THR A 71 7.91 31.69 3.85
CA THR A 71 8.42 31.16 5.10
C THR A 71 7.25 30.73 6.00
N TRP A 72 7.55 30.23 7.19
CA TRP A 72 6.53 29.84 8.18
C TRP A 72 5.56 30.99 8.55
N GLN A 73 5.95 32.25 8.34
CA GLN A 73 5.12 33.44 8.61
C GLN A 73 4.05 33.70 7.53
N ASP A 74 4.20 33.10 6.35
CA ASP A 74 3.36 33.37 5.19
C ASP A 74 2.25 32.33 4.99
N VAL A 75 2.33 31.19 5.69
CA VAL A 75 1.43 30.04 5.55
C VAL A 75 0.32 30.05 6.62
N PRO A 76 -0.82 29.40 6.36
CA PRO A 76 -1.85 29.21 7.38
C PRO A 76 -1.32 28.47 8.60
N ASN A 77 -1.70 28.92 9.80
CA ASN A 77 -1.40 28.26 11.07
C ASN A 77 -2.54 27.29 11.43
N SER A 78 -2.73 26.24 10.64
CA SER A 78 -3.75 25.22 10.88
C SER A 78 -3.11 23.84 10.71
N ARG A 79 -3.09 23.06 11.79
CA ARG A 79 -2.53 21.71 11.76
C ARG A 79 -3.41 20.75 10.97
N PHE A 80 -2.76 19.83 10.27
CA PHE A 80 -3.37 18.80 9.43
C PHE A 80 -2.51 17.54 9.40
N ALA A 81 -3.03 16.47 8.84
CA ALA A 81 -2.27 15.27 8.48
C ALA A 81 -2.24 15.11 6.96
N ILE A 82 -1.20 14.51 6.41
CA ILE A 82 -1.08 14.23 4.96
C ILE A 82 -1.40 12.78 4.60
N ALA A 83 -1.72 11.95 5.59
CA ALA A 83 -2.13 10.56 5.37
C ALA A 83 -3.49 10.47 4.66
N GLY A 84 -3.53 9.73 3.56
CA GLY A 84 -4.76 9.42 2.84
C GLY A 84 -5.34 8.09 3.30
N GLN A 85 -6.25 8.16 4.25
CA GLN A 85 -6.94 7.00 4.79
C GLN A 85 -8.34 7.42 5.27
N THR A 86 -9.06 6.54 5.93
CA THR A 86 -10.43 6.74 6.42
C THR A 86 -10.72 8.17 6.94
N TYR A 87 -11.99 8.52 7.09
CA TYR A 87 -12.40 9.77 7.72
C TYR A 87 -13.59 9.49 8.68
N PRO A 88 -13.55 10.00 9.94
CA PRO A 88 -12.42 10.73 10.54
C PRO A 88 -11.16 9.85 10.62
N GLU A 89 -10.02 10.45 10.32
CA GLU A 89 -8.73 9.73 10.33
C GLU A 89 -8.20 9.56 11.76
N PRO A 90 -7.57 8.40 12.08
CA PRO A 90 -6.87 8.21 13.35
C PRO A 90 -5.50 8.94 13.38
N SER A 91 -5.04 9.47 12.24
CA SER A 91 -3.83 10.29 12.17
C SER A 91 -3.99 11.58 12.95
N PRO A 92 -3.08 11.95 13.87
CA PRO A 92 -3.16 13.21 14.57
C PRO A 92 -2.91 14.39 13.61
N TYR A 93 -3.53 15.53 13.91
CA TYR A 93 -3.19 16.79 13.25
C TYR A 93 -2.00 17.40 13.97
N ASP A 94 -0.81 17.11 13.48
CA ASP A 94 0.46 17.45 14.07
C ASP A 94 1.40 18.23 13.15
N ARG A 95 1.02 18.41 11.87
CA ARG A 95 1.81 19.04 10.82
C ARG A 95 1.24 20.41 10.43
N LEU A 96 2.14 21.37 10.15
CA LEU A 96 1.86 22.62 9.42
C LEU A 96 2.46 22.56 8.00
N ILE A 97 2.05 23.45 7.10
CA ILE A 97 2.69 23.58 5.77
C ILE A 97 4.19 23.87 5.92
N MET A 98 4.53 24.78 6.82
CA MET A 98 5.87 25.05 7.34
C MET A 98 5.75 25.39 8.81
N ASP A 99 6.58 24.78 9.65
CA ASP A 99 6.64 25.05 11.07
C ASP A 99 7.96 25.76 11.43
N ARG A 100 7.91 26.59 12.43
CA ARG A 100 9.10 27.17 13.06
C ARG A 100 9.94 26.11 13.77
N HIS A 101 9.29 25.09 14.34
CA HIS A 101 9.94 23.93 14.93
C HIS A 101 10.11 22.85 13.86
N VAL A 102 11.33 22.62 13.40
CA VAL A 102 11.68 21.52 12.50
C VAL A 102 11.98 20.28 13.32
N ARG A 103 11.39 19.14 12.94
CA ARG A 103 11.36 17.90 13.72
C ARG A 103 12.11 16.75 13.07
N CYS A 104 12.50 16.90 11.80
CA CYS A 104 13.38 15.95 11.13
C CYS A 104 14.24 16.64 10.07
N VAL A 105 15.34 15.98 9.70
CA VAL A 105 16.07 16.40 8.49
C VAL A 105 15.16 16.24 7.30
N GLY A 106 15.01 17.31 6.50
CA GLY A 106 14.10 17.31 5.35
C GLY A 106 12.82 18.12 5.56
N ASP A 107 12.48 18.55 6.78
CA ASP A 107 11.38 19.48 7.02
C ASP A 107 11.55 20.78 6.23
N VAL A 108 10.44 21.31 5.70
CA VAL A 108 10.46 22.48 4.82
C VAL A 108 10.55 23.77 5.65
N VAL A 109 11.53 24.62 5.33
CA VAL A 109 11.73 25.93 5.99
C VAL A 109 11.47 27.12 5.09
N ALA A 110 11.50 26.94 3.77
CA ALA A 110 11.06 27.94 2.80
C ALA A 110 10.52 27.30 1.51
N ILE A 111 9.53 27.94 0.90
CA ILE A 111 8.99 27.60 -0.41
C ILE A 111 9.46 28.68 -1.39
N ILE A 112 10.15 28.28 -2.45
CA ILE A 112 10.67 29.17 -3.50
C ILE A 112 9.82 29.00 -4.75
N ALA A 113 9.17 30.07 -5.21
CA ALA A 113 8.45 30.15 -6.48
C ALA A 113 9.27 30.92 -7.51
N ALA A 114 9.60 30.29 -8.64
CA ALA A 114 10.46 30.86 -9.67
C ALA A 114 9.95 30.54 -11.08
N GLU A 115 10.38 31.34 -12.07
CA GLU A 115 10.12 31.12 -13.50
C GLU A 115 10.83 29.86 -14.03
N ASP A 116 11.99 29.53 -13.43
CA ASP A 116 12.80 28.39 -13.84
C ASP A 116 13.54 27.75 -12.64
N GLU A 117 13.95 26.50 -12.82
CA GLU A 117 14.62 25.71 -11.78
C GLU A 117 16.01 26.27 -11.42
N LYS A 118 16.75 26.80 -12.38
CA LYS A 118 18.09 27.34 -12.17
C LYS A 118 18.05 28.57 -11.23
N SER A 119 17.09 29.45 -11.46
CA SER A 119 16.84 30.63 -10.62
C SER A 119 16.42 30.21 -9.20
N ALA A 120 15.54 29.22 -9.05
CA ALA A 120 15.13 28.69 -7.78
C ALA A 120 16.30 28.10 -6.99
N ILE A 121 17.13 27.26 -7.60
CA ILE A 121 18.31 26.67 -6.97
C ILE A 121 19.35 27.74 -6.56
N LYS A 122 19.53 28.75 -7.39
CA LYS A 122 20.44 29.87 -7.08
C LYS A 122 19.94 30.67 -5.87
N ALA A 123 18.65 30.98 -5.84
CA ALA A 123 18.03 31.71 -4.72
C ALA A 123 18.09 30.89 -3.43
N MET A 124 17.80 29.59 -3.48
CA MET A 124 17.83 28.69 -2.34
C MET A 124 19.19 28.73 -1.61
N LYS A 125 20.32 28.81 -2.35
CA LYS A 125 21.67 28.89 -1.78
C LYS A 125 21.96 30.23 -1.07
N LEU A 126 21.16 31.26 -1.31
CA LEU A 126 21.32 32.61 -0.74
C LEU A 126 20.39 32.88 0.44
N ILE A 127 19.46 31.99 0.72
CA ILE A 127 18.64 32.05 1.93
C ILE A 127 19.50 31.72 3.14
N LYS A 128 19.46 32.60 4.15
CA LYS A 128 20.18 32.39 5.41
C LYS A 128 19.17 32.06 6.51
N VAL A 129 19.35 30.92 7.14
CA VAL A 129 18.51 30.47 8.25
C VAL A 129 19.36 30.41 9.53
N LYS A 130 18.86 31.01 10.60
CA LYS A 130 19.45 30.92 11.95
C LYS A 130 18.64 29.88 12.74
N TYR A 131 19.29 28.83 13.18
CA TYR A 131 18.68 27.76 13.96
C TYR A 131 19.16 27.79 15.41
N LYS A 132 18.24 27.54 16.34
CA LYS A 132 18.57 27.04 17.68
C LYS A 132 18.43 25.52 17.60
N ILE A 133 19.57 24.84 17.54
CA ILE A 133 19.64 23.39 17.46
C ILE A 133 19.25 22.78 18.81
N LEU A 134 18.40 21.78 18.81
CA LEU A 134 17.95 21.02 19.97
C LEU A 134 18.47 19.59 19.88
N GLU A 135 18.47 18.86 20.97
CA GLU A 135 18.81 17.46 21.03
C GLU A 135 17.69 16.63 20.38
N PRO A 136 18.00 15.70 19.44
CA PRO A 136 16.98 14.86 18.81
C PRO A 136 16.82 13.52 19.53
N VAL A 137 15.60 12.96 19.47
CA VAL A 137 15.28 11.58 19.82
C VAL A 137 15.36 10.75 18.54
N LEU A 138 16.40 9.92 18.37
CA LEU A 138 16.63 9.13 17.16
C LEU A 138 16.37 7.63 17.36
N ASP A 139 16.55 7.12 18.57
CA ASP A 139 16.28 5.71 18.91
C ASP A 139 14.83 5.57 19.39
N PHE A 140 14.00 4.95 18.57
CA PHE A 140 12.57 4.78 18.86
C PHE A 140 12.30 3.90 20.09
N ARG A 141 13.24 3.02 20.47
CA ARG A 141 13.13 2.20 21.68
C ARG A 141 13.21 3.02 22.98
N LYS A 142 13.74 4.24 22.86
CA LYS A 142 13.91 5.20 23.97
C LYS A 142 12.99 6.42 23.86
N ALA A 143 12.08 6.42 22.86
CA ALA A 143 11.26 7.59 22.57
C ALA A 143 10.07 7.74 23.51
N LYS A 144 9.41 6.62 23.85
CA LYS A 144 8.28 6.61 24.80
C LYS A 144 8.76 7.09 26.18
N ASP A 145 8.01 8.02 26.76
CA ASP A 145 8.28 8.61 28.06
C ASP A 145 9.67 9.32 28.18
N ASN A 146 10.21 9.79 27.05
CA ASN A 146 11.45 10.56 26.99
C ASN A 146 11.18 12.01 27.39
N ASP A 147 12.16 12.64 28.10
CA ASP A 147 12.07 14.05 28.50
C ASP A 147 12.08 15.02 27.32
N ILE A 148 12.65 14.61 26.18
CA ILE A 148 12.66 15.37 24.93
C ILE A 148 11.39 15.03 24.15
N LEU A 149 10.51 16.03 24.01
CA LEU A 149 9.26 15.86 23.28
C LEU A 149 9.40 16.30 21.82
N VAL A 150 8.95 15.46 20.91
CA VAL A 150 8.91 15.77 19.46
C VAL A 150 7.77 16.76 19.17
N HIS A 151 6.63 16.63 19.87
CA HIS A 151 5.49 17.54 19.81
C HIS A 151 5.17 18.11 21.21
N PRO A 152 5.87 19.15 21.65
CA PRO A 152 5.63 19.80 22.94
C PRO A 152 4.40 20.73 22.94
N GLU A 153 3.81 21.03 21.77
CA GLU A 153 2.74 21.99 21.56
C GLU A 153 1.41 21.47 22.15
N ASP A 154 0.54 22.40 22.57
CA ASP A 154 -0.79 22.09 23.13
C ASP A 154 -1.90 22.00 22.06
N ASP A 155 -1.61 22.38 20.81
CA ASP A 155 -2.55 22.35 19.68
C ASP A 155 -2.51 21.04 18.86
N TRP A 156 -1.82 20.01 19.38
CA TRP A 156 -1.90 18.63 18.87
C TRP A 156 -3.31 18.07 19.02
N PHE A 157 -3.88 17.52 17.95
CA PHE A 157 -5.25 17.07 17.95
C PHE A 157 -5.43 15.73 17.21
N PRO A 158 -5.89 14.65 17.88
CA PRO A 158 -6.27 13.40 17.25
C PRO A 158 -7.78 13.43 16.92
N PRO A 159 -8.19 13.35 15.65
CA PRO A 159 -9.61 13.26 15.29
C PRO A 159 -10.31 12.02 15.86
N VAL A 160 -9.56 10.95 16.06
CA VAL A 160 -10.00 9.69 16.70
C VAL A 160 -9.02 9.34 17.81
N GLN A 161 -9.55 9.01 18.98
CA GLN A 161 -8.72 8.59 20.11
C GLN A 161 -8.26 7.14 19.90
N VAL A 162 -6.95 6.94 19.92
CA VAL A 162 -6.29 5.64 19.71
C VAL A 162 -5.19 5.37 20.77
N GLY A 163 -5.35 5.93 21.96
CA GLY A 163 -4.37 5.79 23.06
C GLY A 163 -3.15 6.69 22.92
N GLY A 164 -3.23 7.79 22.14
CA GLY A 164 -2.13 8.72 21.94
C GLY A 164 -1.97 9.73 23.07
N ASP A 165 -0.71 10.07 23.38
CA ASP A 165 -0.31 11.12 24.32
C ASP A 165 1.02 11.75 23.85
N PRO A 166 1.02 12.94 23.22
CA PRO A 166 2.22 13.56 22.70
C PRO A 166 3.20 13.96 23.80
N LYS A 167 2.74 14.15 25.05
CA LYS A 167 3.62 14.43 26.20
C LYS A 167 4.41 13.19 26.66
N ARG A 168 4.14 12.03 26.07
CA ARG A 168 4.88 10.78 26.23
C ARG A 168 5.57 10.35 24.94
N ASN A 169 5.61 11.19 23.92
CA ASN A 169 5.98 10.84 22.55
C ASN A 169 5.17 9.64 21.99
N LEU A 170 3.94 9.45 22.44
CA LEU A 170 3.08 8.34 22.07
C LEU A 170 1.95 8.80 21.15
N ILE A 171 1.75 8.11 20.02
CA ILE A 171 0.71 8.43 19.04
C ILE A 171 -0.48 7.51 19.18
N ALA A 172 -0.22 6.24 19.40
CA ALA A 172 -1.23 5.21 19.58
C ALA A 172 -0.69 4.13 20.53
N SER A 173 -1.58 3.55 21.30
CA SER A 173 -1.28 2.42 22.18
C SER A 173 -2.55 1.64 22.44
N ASP A 174 -2.48 0.32 22.30
CA ASP A 174 -3.60 -0.57 22.61
C ASP A 174 -3.10 -1.96 22.95
N VAL A 175 -3.95 -2.73 23.65
CA VAL A 175 -3.75 -4.14 23.93
C VAL A 175 -5.09 -4.86 23.92
N GLY A 176 -5.15 -5.98 23.21
CA GLY A 176 -6.32 -6.84 23.13
C GLY A 176 -5.90 -8.31 23.09
N GLY A 177 -6.87 -9.22 23.18
CA GLY A 177 -6.61 -10.63 23.13
C GLY A 177 -7.83 -11.47 23.44
N ASP A 178 -7.64 -12.78 23.52
CA ASP A 178 -8.65 -13.76 23.91
C ASP A 178 -7.98 -14.85 24.75
N GLY A 179 -8.63 -15.27 25.84
CA GLY A 179 -8.12 -16.24 26.79
C GLY A 179 -6.98 -15.73 27.70
N ASP A 180 -6.50 -16.60 28.60
CA ASP A 180 -5.35 -16.33 29.47
C ASP A 180 -4.07 -16.85 28.82
N VAL A 181 -3.44 -15.99 28.01
CA VAL A 181 -2.24 -16.34 27.24
C VAL A 181 -1.05 -16.74 28.15
N ASP A 182 -0.93 -16.12 29.33
CA ASP A 182 0.18 -16.41 30.24
C ASP A 182 0.02 -17.81 30.87
N ALA A 183 -1.21 -18.17 31.27
CA ALA A 183 -1.50 -19.50 31.78
C ALA A 183 -1.32 -20.59 30.71
N VAL A 184 -1.82 -20.37 29.49
CA VAL A 184 -1.68 -21.30 28.37
C VAL A 184 -0.20 -21.52 28.01
N ILE A 185 0.58 -20.44 27.86
CA ILE A 185 2.02 -20.55 27.53
C ILE A 185 2.80 -21.25 28.67
N ALA A 186 2.44 -21.02 29.92
CA ALA A 186 3.10 -21.65 31.05
C ALA A 186 2.83 -23.18 31.13
N ASP A 187 1.72 -23.65 30.56
CA ASP A 187 1.33 -25.08 30.48
C ASP A 187 1.92 -25.78 29.24
N CYS A 188 2.55 -25.07 28.33
CA CYS A 188 3.16 -25.63 27.11
C CYS A 188 4.51 -26.32 27.42
N ASP A 189 4.83 -27.37 26.67
CA ASP A 189 6.12 -28.09 26.77
C ASP A 189 7.29 -27.23 26.32
N GLU A 190 7.07 -26.41 25.27
CA GLU A 190 8.08 -25.55 24.64
C GLU A 190 7.61 -24.12 24.59
N VAL A 191 8.49 -23.21 25.01
CA VAL A 191 8.28 -21.76 24.93
C VAL A 191 9.43 -21.13 24.16
N LEU A 192 9.06 -20.26 23.22
CA LEU A 192 10.00 -19.42 22.46
C LEU A 192 9.63 -17.95 22.67
N GLU A 193 10.61 -17.14 23.04
CA GLU A 193 10.43 -15.68 23.12
C GLU A 193 11.61 -14.98 22.46
N ASN A 194 11.31 -14.20 21.41
CA ASN A 194 12.32 -13.46 20.66
C ASN A 194 11.80 -12.09 20.19
N ARG A 195 12.72 -11.23 19.76
CA ARG A 195 12.45 -9.94 19.15
C ARG A 195 12.96 -9.92 17.72
N TYR A 196 12.14 -9.38 16.84
CA TYR A 196 12.41 -9.27 15.40
C TYR A 196 12.35 -7.81 14.99
N HIS A 197 13.36 -7.33 14.27
CA HIS A 197 13.49 -5.94 13.90
C HIS A 197 13.52 -5.78 12.39
N MET A 198 12.59 -4.99 11.86
CA MET A 198 12.59 -4.57 10.47
C MET A 198 12.81 -3.06 10.42
N ARG A 199 13.91 -2.63 9.80
CA ARG A 199 14.24 -1.23 9.61
C ARG A 199 13.31 -0.55 8.60
N ALA A 200 13.35 0.78 8.55
CA ALA A 200 12.68 1.55 7.52
C ALA A 200 13.34 1.36 6.14
N PHE A 201 12.54 1.43 5.08
CA PHE A 201 13.00 1.44 3.69
C PHE A 201 11.99 2.14 2.77
N ASN A 202 12.49 2.70 1.65
CA ASN A 202 11.72 3.50 0.71
C ASN A 202 10.99 2.64 -0.34
N GLN A 203 9.85 3.13 -0.83
CA GLN A 203 9.08 2.49 -1.90
C GLN A 203 9.81 2.50 -3.25
N ALA A 204 10.77 3.40 -3.43
CA ALA A 204 11.63 3.52 -4.61
C ALA A 204 10.87 3.52 -5.95
N MET A 205 9.63 4.07 -5.98
CA MET A 205 8.82 4.16 -7.18
C MET A 205 9.58 4.89 -8.30
N MET A 206 9.42 4.44 -9.55
CA MET A 206 10.13 5.00 -10.72
C MET A 206 9.83 6.51 -10.87
N GLU A 207 8.56 6.88 -10.86
CA GLU A 207 8.12 8.27 -10.85
C GLU A 207 8.17 8.82 -9.43
N THR A 208 9.00 9.84 -9.21
CA THR A 208 9.10 10.57 -7.93
C THR A 208 7.82 11.35 -7.63
N PHE A 209 7.70 11.93 -6.44
CA PHE A 209 6.56 12.82 -6.11
C PHE A 209 6.55 14.03 -7.03
N ARG A 210 5.37 14.33 -7.61
CA ARG A 210 5.18 15.47 -8.49
C ARG A 210 3.73 15.91 -8.57
N THR A 211 3.54 17.21 -8.64
CA THR A 211 2.22 17.84 -8.69
C THR A 211 2.29 19.11 -9.51
N TYR A 212 1.26 19.32 -10.32
CA TYR A 212 0.99 20.55 -11.07
C TYR A 212 -0.32 21.15 -10.58
N THR A 213 -0.38 22.47 -10.43
CA THR A 213 -1.57 23.18 -9.96
C THR A 213 -1.81 24.46 -10.77
N HIS A 214 -3.08 24.80 -10.99
CA HIS A 214 -3.48 26.05 -11.62
C HIS A 214 -4.88 26.46 -11.14
N LEU A 215 -5.28 27.71 -11.39
CA LEU A 215 -6.67 28.11 -11.24
C LEU A 215 -7.42 27.82 -12.54
N ASP A 216 -8.58 27.16 -12.43
CA ASP A 216 -9.47 26.97 -13.58
C ASP A 216 -10.15 28.29 -13.97
N ARG A 217 -10.92 28.26 -15.08
CA ARG A 217 -11.63 29.45 -15.59
C ARG A 217 -12.65 30.06 -14.61
N TYR A 218 -12.99 29.33 -13.55
CA TYR A 218 -13.90 29.78 -12.48
C TYR A 218 -13.14 30.18 -11.22
N GLY A 219 -11.80 30.23 -11.27
CA GLY A 219 -10.93 30.57 -10.14
C GLY A 219 -10.90 29.50 -9.06
N ARG A 220 -11.20 28.24 -9.40
CA ARG A 220 -11.05 27.09 -8.50
C ARG A 220 -9.64 26.53 -8.62
N LEU A 221 -9.08 26.07 -7.52
CA LEU A 221 -7.79 25.37 -7.52
C LEU A 221 -7.95 23.99 -8.20
N HIS A 222 -7.30 23.80 -9.33
CA HIS A 222 -7.20 22.51 -10.00
C HIS A 222 -5.80 21.92 -9.72
N VAL A 223 -5.78 20.71 -9.18
CA VAL A 223 -4.58 19.97 -8.78
C VAL A 223 -4.47 18.71 -9.61
N ILE A 224 -3.41 18.61 -10.39
CA ILE A 224 -3.07 17.42 -11.17
C ILE A 224 -1.88 16.76 -10.49
N SER A 225 -2.11 15.61 -9.86
CA SER A 225 -1.10 14.95 -9.03
C SER A 225 -0.97 13.47 -9.31
N SER A 226 0.25 12.98 -9.22
CA SER A 226 0.55 11.56 -9.19
C SER A 226 0.18 10.97 -7.83
N THR A 227 -1.12 10.78 -7.58
CA THR A 227 -1.69 10.37 -6.29
C THR A 227 -2.62 9.18 -6.40
N GLN A 228 -2.64 8.32 -5.37
CA GLN A 228 -3.56 7.19 -5.23
C GLN A 228 -4.93 7.59 -4.65
N ILE A 229 -5.09 8.85 -4.17
CA ILE A 229 -6.11 9.25 -3.19
C ILE A 229 -6.72 10.63 -3.49
N VAL A 230 -7.23 10.86 -4.71
CA VAL A 230 -7.69 12.19 -5.15
C VAL A 230 -8.67 12.86 -4.19
N PHE A 231 -9.62 12.12 -3.61
CA PHE A 231 -10.61 12.66 -2.67
C PHE A 231 -10.00 13.04 -1.32
N HIS A 232 -9.01 12.28 -0.85
CA HIS A 232 -8.27 12.62 0.36
C HIS A 232 -7.34 13.81 0.14
N VAL A 233 -6.65 13.91 -1.02
CA VAL A 233 -5.87 15.10 -1.39
C VAL A 233 -6.73 16.34 -1.35
N ARG A 234 -7.96 16.31 -1.91
CA ARG A 234 -8.92 17.41 -1.84
C ARG A 234 -9.25 17.80 -0.39
N ARG A 235 -9.47 16.80 0.48
CA ARG A 235 -9.75 17.01 1.92
C ARG A 235 -8.55 17.64 2.63
N ILE A 236 -7.35 17.11 2.40
CA ILE A 236 -6.09 17.57 3.01
C ILE A 236 -5.81 19.01 2.61
N LEU A 237 -5.89 19.33 1.32
CA LEU A 237 -5.67 20.69 0.82
C LEU A 237 -6.71 21.69 1.33
N SER A 238 -7.98 21.28 1.44
CA SER A 238 -9.03 22.10 2.03
C SER A 238 -8.68 22.54 3.45
N ARG A 239 -8.17 21.61 4.27
CA ARG A 239 -7.76 21.90 5.65
C ARG A 239 -6.47 22.73 5.69
N ALA A 240 -5.43 22.30 4.97
CA ALA A 240 -4.12 22.95 4.99
C ALA A 240 -4.16 24.40 4.48
N LEU A 241 -4.98 24.68 3.47
CA LEU A 241 -5.11 26.01 2.87
C LEU A 241 -6.25 26.84 3.46
N GLY A 242 -7.13 26.24 4.28
CA GLY A 242 -8.28 26.92 4.86
C GLY A 242 -9.36 27.32 3.83
N ILE A 243 -9.51 26.55 2.73
CA ILE A 243 -10.49 26.82 1.67
C ILE A 243 -11.51 25.68 1.54
N PRO A 244 -12.76 25.96 1.13
CA PRO A 244 -13.79 24.94 0.98
C PRO A 244 -13.41 23.87 -0.07
N LYS A 245 -13.80 22.61 0.15
CA LYS A 245 -13.60 21.50 -0.80
C LYS A 245 -14.18 21.78 -2.18
N SER A 246 -15.29 22.55 -2.27
CA SER A 246 -15.91 22.96 -3.54
C SER A 246 -15.03 23.87 -4.39
N ARG A 247 -14.01 24.51 -3.79
CA ARG A 247 -13.02 25.33 -4.49
C ARG A 247 -11.80 24.54 -4.97
N ILE A 248 -11.80 23.22 -4.79
CA ILE A 248 -10.68 22.36 -5.14
C ILE A 248 -11.18 21.21 -6.03
N ARG A 249 -10.55 21.04 -7.20
CA ARG A 249 -10.64 19.86 -8.03
C ARG A 249 -9.31 19.14 -8.01
N VAL A 250 -9.31 17.83 -7.84
CA VAL A 250 -8.10 16.99 -7.91
C VAL A 250 -8.30 15.93 -8.97
N GLU A 251 -7.34 15.82 -9.86
CA GLU A 251 -7.30 14.87 -10.96
C GLU A 251 -5.97 14.11 -10.93
N LYS A 252 -6.01 12.81 -11.22
CA LYS A 252 -4.80 12.00 -11.39
C LYS A 252 -4.57 11.69 -12.87
N PRO A 253 -3.40 11.96 -13.43
CA PRO A 253 -2.95 11.43 -14.72
C PRO A 253 -2.45 9.99 -14.54
N ARG A 254 -1.68 9.46 -15.49
CA ARG A 254 -0.97 8.19 -15.30
C ARG A 254 0.02 8.29 -14.14
N ILE A 255 0.13 7.21 -13.35
CA ILE A 255 1.00 7.14 -12.17
C ILE A 255 2.11 6.12 -12.44
N GLY A 256 3.37 6.54 -12.30
CA GLY A 256 4.57 5.73 -12.51
C GLY A 256 5.02 4.96 -11.27
N GLY A 257 4.10 4.17 -10.67
CA GLY A 257 4.32 3.43 -9.44
C GLY A 257 3.95 4.24 -8.19
N GLY A 258 3.48 3.56 -7.16
CA GLY A 258 3.11 4.17 -5.88
C GLY A 258 3.55 3.31 -4.70
N PHE A 259 3.15 2.05 -4.67
CA PHE A 259 3.44 1.08 -3.61
C PHE A 259 3.05 1.56 -2.21
N GLY A 260 2.10 2.51 -2.12
CA GLY A 260 1.70 3.18 -0.89
C GLY A 260 2.30 4.57 -0.70
N ALA A 261 3.46 4.92 -1.29
CA ALA A 261 4.06 6.25 -1.13
C ALA A 261 3.09 7.38 -1.48
N LYS A 262 2.33 7.22 -2.57
CA LYS A 262 1.37 8.21 -3.08
C LYS A 262 -0.03 8.12 -2.44
N GLN A 263 -0.15 7.37 -1.36
CA GLN A 263 -1.26 7.42 -0.39
C GLN A 263 -1.02 8.53 0.66
N THR A 264 0.12 9.21 0.61
CA THR A 264 0.50 10.34 1.44
C THR A 264 0.65 11.57 0.57
N ALA A 265 -0.01 12.69 0.91
CA ALA A 265 0.02 13.93 0.13
C ALA A 265 1.32 14.73 0.37
N VAL A 266 2.44 14.18 -0.11
CA VAL A 266 3.80 14.68 0.17
C VAL A 266 4.14 15.97 -0.59
N SER A 267 3.67 16.10 -1.83
CA SER A 267 4.07 17.21 -2.72
C SER A 267 2.97 18.24 -2.99
N GLU A 268 1.71 17.89 -2.78
CA GLU A 268 0.54 18.60 -3.30
C GLU A 268 0.33 19.98 -2.68
N VAL A 269 0.61 20.12 -1.39
CA VAL A 269 0.29 21.34 -0.63
C VAL A 269 1.14 22.54 -1.08
N TYR A 270 2.39 22.31 -1.50
CA TYR A 270 3.33 23.39 -1.82
C TYR A 270 3.00 24.14 -3.11
N PRO A 271 2.83 23.49 -4.28
CA PRO A 271 2.42 24.19 -5.49
C PRO A 271 0.98 24.73 -5.39
N ALA A 272 0.09 24.04 -4.66
CA ALA A 272 -1.26 24.52 -4.38
C ALA A 272 -1.23 25.85 -3.61
N PHE A 273 -0.41 25.96 -2.58
CA PHE A 273 -0.19 27.19 -1.82
C PHE A 273 0.35 28.31 -2.72
N VAL A 274 1.38 28.03 -3.54
CA VAL A 274 1.98 29.01 -4.46
C VAL A 274 0.94 29.49 -5.49
N THR A 275 0.15 28.58 -6.09
CA THR A 275 -0.91 28.95 -7.03
C THR A 275 -1.96 29.86 -6.39
N MET A 276 -2.39 29.56 -5.16
CA MET A 276 -3.35 30.40 -4.43
C MET A 276 -2.79 31.79 -4.08
N LYS A 277 -1.49 31.91 -3.80
CA LYS A 277 -0.83 33.18 -3.49
C LYS A 277 -0.55 34.04 -4.70
N THR A 278 -0.14 33.43 -5.82
CA THR A 278 0.34 34.16 -7.00
C THR A 278 -0.73 34.30 -8.08
N GLY A 279 -1.79 33.50 -8.06
CA GLY A 279 -2.75 33.37 -9.14
C GLY A 279 -2.19 32.68 -10.40
N ARG A 280 -0.94 32.20 -10.38
CA ARG A 280 -0.23 31.57 -11.50
C ARG A 280 -0.17 30.05 -11.32
N ALA A 281 -0.11 29.36 -12.44
CA ALA A 281 0.15 27.92 -12.43
C ALA A 281 1.52 27.61 -11.82
N ALA A 282 1.61 26.52 -11.04
CA ALA A 282 2.84 26.11 -10.36
C ALA A 282 3.02 24.60 -10.41
N LYS A 283 4.28 24.14 -10.47
CA LYS A 283 4.65 22.74 -10.44
C LYS A 283 5.75 22.45 -9.44
N ILE A 284 5.71 21.26 -8.87
CA ILE A 284 6.80 20.69 -8.08
C ILE A 284 7.14 19.30 -8.59
N ILE A 285 8.43 19.03 -8.75
CA ILE A 285 8.97 17.73 -9.14
C ILE A 285 10.11 17.43 -8.18
N PHE A 286 9.93 16.40 -7.35
CA PHE A 286 10.99 15.95 -6.46
C PHE A 286 12.07 15.22 -7.27
N THR A 287 13.31 15.53 -7.00
CA THR A 287 14.44 14.70 -7.41
C THR A 287 14.37 13.35 -6.70
N ARG A 288 15.16 12.37 -7.15
CA ARG A 288 15.27 11.09 -6.45
C ARG A 288 15.73 11.29 -5.00
N GLN A 289 16.73 12.16 -4.79
CA GLN A 289 17.21 12.47 -3.45
C GLN A 289 16.12 13.08 -2.58
N GLU A 290 15.38 14.07 -3.07
CA GLU A 290 14.26 14.66 -2.33
C GLU A 290 13.20 13.62 -1.97
N SER A 291 12.88 12.69 -2.88
CA SER A 291 11.93 11.60 -2.61
C SER A 291 12.42 10.61 -1.56
N GLN A 292 13.74 10.44 -1.41
CA GLN A 292 14.32 9.52 -0.42
C GLN A 292 14.49 10.13 0.97
N ILE A 293 14.74 11.44 1.05
CA ILE A 293 14.97 12.11 2.34
C ILE A 293 13.74 12.82 2.91
N ALA A 294 12.70 12.98 2.10
CA ALA A 294 11.47 13.67 2.49
C ALA A 294 10.23 12.98 1.89
N GLY A 295 10.30 11.69 1.71
CA GLY A 295 9.18 10.83 1.34
C GLY A 295 8.40 10.35 2.56
N SER A 296 7.83 9.15 2.45
CA SER A 296 7.07 8.48 3.51
C SER A 296 7.42 6.99 3.53
N PRO A 297 8.59 6.61 4.08
CA PRO A 297 9.11 5.24 4.07
C PRO A 297 8.24 4.30 4.90
N ARG A 298 8.52 2.99 4.81
CA ARG A 298 7.93 1.99 5.71
C ARG A 298 8.27 2.32 7.17
N HIS A 299 7.33 2.07 8.08
CA HIS A 299 7.56 2.15 9.52
C HIS A 299 8.64 1.15 9.96
N GLU A 300 9.65 1.61 10.65
CA GLU A 300 10.56 0.76 11.40
C GLU A 300 9.81 0.16 12.59
N MET A 301 9.90 -1.16 12.77
CA MET A 301 9.19 -1.87 13.84
C MET A 301 10.08 -2.91 14.50
N GLU A 302 9.96 -3.01 15.83
CA GLU A 302 10.42 -4.15 16.59
C GLU A 302 9.22 -4.92 17.10
N VAL A 303 9.18 -6.21 16.80
CA VAL A 303 8.07 -7.11 17.17
C VAL A 303 8.62 -8.17 18.12
N ARG A 304 8.10 -8.20 19.34
CA ARG A 304 8.32 -9.30 20.28
C ARG A 304 7.26 -10.36 20.04
N VAL A 305 7.70 -11.60 19.89
CA VAL A 305 6.84 -12.77 19.75
C VAL A 305 7.17 -13.75 20.85
N ARG A 306 6.16 -14.19 21.59
CA ARG A 306 6.22 -15.27 22.56
C ARG A 306 5.23 -16.35 22.15
N LEU A 307 5.71 -17.55 21.88
CA LEU A 307 4.94 -18.72 21.47
C LEU A 307 5.03 -19.80 22.53
N GLY A 308 3.90 -20.47 22.81
CA GLY A 308 3.85 -21.71 23.55
C GLY A 308 3.32 -22.82 22.66
N ALA A 309 3.99 -23.98 22.67
CA ALA A 309 3.59 -25.17 21.92
C ALA A 309 3.83 -26.45 22.68
N ASP A 310 3.10 -27.49 22.30
CA ASP A 310 3.34 -28.87 22.77
C ASP A 310 4.49 -29.49 21.98
N ARG A 311 5.04 -30.63 22.46
CA ARG A 311 6.20 -31.32 21.82
C ARG A 311 5.93 -31.80 20.40
N ASP A 312 4.68 -32.05 20.06
CA ASP A 312 4.24 -32.46 18.72
C ASP A 312 3.99 -31.29 17.77
N GLY A 313 4.23 -30.05 18.23
CA GLY A 313 4.17 -28.86 17.41
C GLY A 313 2.83 -28.13 17.38
N HIS A 314 1.86 -28.49 18.25
CA HIS A 314 0.63 -27.71 18.39
C HIS A 314 0.89 -26.37 19.11
N ILE A 315 0.71 -25.25 18.42
CA ILE A 315 0.85 -23.90 18.96
C ILE A 315 -0.43 -23.51 19.68
N ARG A 316 -0.36 -23.42 21.03
CA ARG A 316 -1.52 -23.18 21.89
C ARG A 316 -1.66 -21.72 22.33
N GLY A 317 -0.53 -21.04 22.58
CA GLY A 317 -0.51 -19.66 23.07
C GLY A 317 0.37 -18.75 22.24
N LEU A 318 -0.11 -17.51 22.01
CA LEU A 318 0.63 -16.50 21.22
C LEU A 318 0.49 -15.11 21.85
N ASP A 319 1.64 -14.51 22.24
CA ASP A 319 1.72 -13.11 22.70
C ASP A 319 2.62 -12.31 21.74
N LEU A 320 2.04 -11.31 21.08
CA LEU A 320 2.73 -10.46 20.13
C LEU A 320 2.64 -9.00 20.58
N TYR A 321 3.79 -8.32 20.66
CA TYR A 321 3.86 -6.92 20.97
C TYR A 321 4.70 -6.18 19.94
N THR A 322 4.16 -5.08 19.38
CA THR A 322 4.81 -4.27 18.35
C THR A 322 5.13 -2.87 18.85
N LEU A 323 6.40 -2.49 18.82
CA LEU A 323 6.85 -1.10 18.97
C LEU A 323 7.14 -0.52 17.58
N SER A 324 6.42 0.54 17.20
CA SER A 324 6.48 1.15 15.86
C SER A 324 7.01 2.57 15.92
N ASN A 325 7.99 2.88 15.06
CA ASN A 325 8.53 4.22 14.85
C ASN A 325 7.76 4.91 13.71
N THR A 326 7.07 6.01 14.01
CA THR A 326 6.40 6.81 12.98
C THR A 326 7.23 7.98 12.48
N GLY A 327 8.41 8.24 13.11
CA GLY A 327 9.21 9.40 12.81
C GLY A 327 8.62 10.70 13.39
N ALA A 328 8.85 11.81 12.72
CA ALA A 328 8.52 13.15 13.22
C ALA A 328 7.03 13.50 13.20
N TYR A 329 6.20 12.74 12.49
CA TYR A 329 4.76 13.00 12.36
C TYR A 329 3.97 11.68 12.38
N GLY A 330 2.73 11.73 12.91
CA GLY A 330 1.91 10.55 13.17
C GLY A 330 1.40 9.83 11.95
N GLU A 331 1.07 10.56 10.91
CA GLU A 331 0.65 10.08 9.59
C GLU A 331 -0.13 8.74 9.62
N HIS A 332 0.45 7.67 9.06
CA HIS A 332 -0.14 6.33 8.99
C HIS A 332 0.13 5.44 10.22
N GLY A 333 0.87 5.95 11.23
CA GLY A 333 1.31 5.15 12.39
C GLY A 333 0.22 4.36 13.09
N PRO A 334 -0.91 5.00 13.48
CA PRO A 334 -1.97 4.33 14.24
C PRO A 334 -2.60 3.13 13.51
N THR A 335 -2.76 3.23 12.19
CA THR A 335 -3.39 2.17 11.40
C THR A 335 -2.40 1.09 10.96
N THR A 336 -1.14 1.47 10.71
CA THR A 336 -0.11 0.53 10.26
C THR A 336 0.23 -0.49 11.33
N VAL A 337 0.39 -0.06 12.58
CA VAL A 337 0.84 -0.94 13.68
C VAL A 337 -0.14 -2.04 13.97
N GLY A 338 -1.46 -1.76 13.99
CA GLY A 338 -2.50 -2.75 14.27
C GLY A 338 -2.47 -3.94 13.30
N LEU A 339 -2.08 -3.70 12.04
CA LEU A 339 -2.04 -4.77 11.05
C LEU A 339 -0.87 -5.73 11.24
N SER A 340 0.13 -5.40 12.08
CA SER A 340 1.21 -6.34 12.40
C SER A 340 0.70 -7.58 13.16
N GLY A 341 -0.28 -7.40 14.06
CA GLY A 341 -0.94 -8.51 14.75
C GLY A 341 -2.14 -9.08 13.99
N HIS A 342 -3.06 -8.21 13.54
CA HIS A 342 -4.29 -8.64 12.88
C HIS A 342 -4.09 -9.37 11.54
N LYS A 343 -2.91 -9.31 10.94
CA LYS A 343 -2.60 -10.02 9.68
C LYS A 343 -1.57 -11.15 9.85
N SER A 344 -1.09 -11.39 11.06
CA SER A 344 -0.14 -12.50 11.34
C SER A 344 -0.75 -13.56 12.25
N ILE A 345 -1.30 -13.17 13.40
CA ILE A 345 -1.86 -14.09 14.39
C ILE A 345 -2.93 -15.03 13.80
N PRO A 346 -3.88 -14.55 12.96
CA PRO A 346 -4.95 -15.42 12.44
C PRO A 346 -4.46 -16.58 11.58
N LEU A 347 -3.25 -16.53 11.03
CA LEU A 347 -2.66 -17.65 10.28
C LEU A 347 -2.61 -18.95 11.09
N TYR A 348 -2.50 -18.85 12.42
CA TYR A 348 -2.34 -19.98 13.34
C TYR A 348 -3.59 -20.27 14.18
N THR A 349 -4.74 -19.75 13.80
CA THR A 349 -6.03 -19.96 14.50
C THR A 349 -6.37 -21.44 14.69
N GLY A 350 -5.87 -22.35 13.86
CA GLY A 350 -6.18 -23.79 13.92
C GLY A 350 -5.76 -24.51 15.20
N GLY A 351 -4.72 -24.02 15.89
CA GLY A 351 -4.23 -24.60 17.16
C GLY A 351 -4.38 -23.67 18.37
N LEU A 352 -4.76 -22.41 18.18
CA LEU A 352 -4.63 -21.38 19.18
C LEU A 352 -5.76 -21.40 20.24
N GLU A 353 -5.38 -21.55 21.52
CA GLU A 353 -6.30 -21.51 22.68
C GLU A 353 -6.39 -20.08 23.26
N ALA A 354 -5.29 -19.34 23.24
CA ALA A 354 -5.25 -17.96 23.72
C ALA A 354 -4.26 -17.11 22.93
N TYR A 355 -4.57 -15.81 22.77
CA TYR A 355 -3.63 -14.86 22.20
C TYR A 355 -3.73 -13.49 22.88
N ARG A 356 -2.63 -12.75 22.82
CA ARG A 356 -2.56 -11.33 23.18
C ARG A 356 -1.83 -10.57 22.09
N PHE A 357 -2.36 -9.41 21.71
CA PHE A 357 -1.71 -8.47 20.80
C PHE A 357 -1.69 -7.09 21.43
N GLY A 358 -0.49 -6.53 21.61
CA GLY A 358 -0.31 -5.17 22.10
C GLY A 358 0.61 -4.37 21.21
N TYR A 359 0.47 -3.03 21.22
CA TYR A 359 1.36 -2.17 20.47
C TYR A 359 1.49 -0.77 21.07
N ASP A 360 2.64 -0.14 20.78
CA ASP A 360 2.88 1.28 20.94
C ASP A 360 3.42 1.88 19.65
N VAL A 361 2.99 3.10 19.29
CA VAL A 361 3.52 3.89 18.18
C VAL A 361 4.13 5.16 18.74
N VAL A 362 5.41 5.41 18.43
CA VAL A 362 6.17 6.49 19.04
C VAL A 362 6.68 7.51 18.02
N TYR A 363 6.77 8.77 18.45
CA TYR A 363 7.45 9.84 17.73
C TYR A 363 8.96 9.74 17.90
N THR A 364 9.70 10.10 16.84
CA THR A 364 11.14 10.35 16.85
C THR A 364 11.49 11.52 15.94
N ASN A 365 12.71 12.04 16.02
CA ASN A 365 13.21 13.07 15.10
C ASN A 365 13.81 12.47 13.81
N THR A 366 13.19 11.41 13.28
CA THR A 366 13.54 10.81 11.99
C THR A 366 12.48 11.14 10.94
N MET A 367 12.72 10.77 9.68
CA MET A 367 11.75 10.98 8.59
C MET A 367 10.39 10.34 8.93
N ALA A 368 9.31 11.09 8.68
CA ALA A 368 7.96 10.59 8.94
C ALA A 368 7.65 9.36 8.08
N ALA A 369 7.22 8.28 8.72
CA ALA A 369 6.86 7.05 8.04
C ALA A 369 5.46 7.11 7.44
N GLY A 370 5.20 6.31 6.42
CA GLY A 370 3.94 6.29 5.72
C GLY A 370 3.52 4.90 5.25
N ALA A 371 2.63 4.88 4.28
CA ALA A 371 2.13 3.64 3.72
C ALA A 371 3.16 2.99 2.79
N TYR A 372 3.33 1.70 2.95
CA TYR A 372 4.10 0.85 2.04
C TYR A 372 3.38 -0.49 1.87
N ARG A 373 3.41 -1.07 0.66
CA ARG A 373 2.85 -2.38 0.31
C ARG A 373 3.03 -3.40 1.43
N GLY A 374 1.93 -4.04 1.89
CA GLY A 374 1.92 -4.93 3.05
C GLY A 374 1.63 -4.25 4.41
N TYR A 375 1.63 -2.92 4.48
CA TYR A 375 1.11 -2.00 5.51
C TYR A 375 1.03 -2.58 6.94
N GLY A 376 2.19 -2.83 7.58
CA GLY A 376 2.30 -3.42 8.93
C GLY A 376 2.31 -4.95 8.96
N ALA A 377 1.53 -5.61 8.10
CA ALA A 377 1.52 -7.07 8.02
C ALA A 377 2.90 -7.67 7.72
N THR A 378 3.68 -7.03 6.85
CA THR A 378 5.03 -7.49 6.48
C THR A 378 5.93 -7.66 7.71
N GLN A 379 5.91 -6.69 8.65
CA GLN A 379 6.71 -6.73 9.87
C GLN A 379 6.20 -7.83 10.83
N GLY A 380 4.88 -7.90 11.02
CA GLY A 380 4.26 -8.92 11.88
C GLY A 380 4.46 -10.34 11.36
N ILE A 381 4.32 -10.54 10.05
CA ILE A 381 4.52 -11.85 9.40
C ILE A 381 6.01 -12.23 9.43
N PHE A 382 6.94 -11.29 9.17
CA PHE A 382 8.36 -11.57 9.34
C PHE A 382 8.66 -12.10 10.75
N ALA A 383 8.14 -11.43 11.78
CA ALA A 383 8.38 -11.82 13.17
C ALA A 383 7.75 -13.18 13.51
N LEU A 384 6.45 -13.34 13.24
CA LEU A 384 5.73 -14.56 13.61
C LEU A 384 6.20 -15.78 12.82
N GLU A 385 6.36 -15.65 11.49
CA GLU A 385 6.80 -16.75 10.64
C GLU A 385 8.25 -17.18 10.92
N SER A 386 9.13 -16.21 11.29
CA SER A 386 10.48 -16.53 11.76
C SER A 386 10.44 -17.26 13.10
N ALA A 387 9.58 -16.82 14.05
CA ALA A 387 9.41 -17.49 15.32
C ALA A 387 8.89 -18.93 15.16
N VAL A 388 7.96 -19.16 14.22
CA VAL A 388 7.46 -20.52 13.91
C VAL A 388 8.57 -21.37 13.27
N ASN A 389 9.40 -20.80 12.40
CA ASN A 389 10.56 -21.54 11.86
C ASN A 389 11.57 -21.89 12.96
N GLU A 390 11.83 -20.97 13.90
CA GLU A 390 12.70 -21.25 15.06
C GLU A 390 12.12 -22.36 15.96
N LEU A 391 10.80 -22.33 16.19
CA LEU A 391 10.11 -23.37 16.96
C LEU A 391 10.18 -24.74 16.25
N ALA A 392 9.96 -24.77 14.93
CA ALA A 392 10.04 -26.01 14.13
C ALA A 392 11.43 -26.65 14.22
N GLU A 393 12.49 -25.85 14.05
CA GLU A 393 13.88 -26.33 14.18
C GLU A 393 14.18 -26.79 15.61
N LYS A 394 13.70 -26.10 16.65
CA LYS A 394 13.87 -26.47 18.04
C LYS A 394 13.21 -27.82 18.37
N LEU A 395 12.03 -28.08 17.81
CA LEU A 395 11.27 -29.31 17.96
C LEU A 395 11.75 -30.44 17.02
N GLY A 396 12.55 -30.13 16.01
CA GLY A 396 12.98 -31.07 14.97
C GLY A 396 11.82 -31.49 14.04
N ILE A 397 10.82 -30.62 13.86
CA ILE A 397 9.66 -30.83 13.01
C ILE A 397 9.87 -30.07 11.69
N ASP A 398 9.51 -30.69 10.55
CA ASP A 398 9.53 -30.00 9.25
C ASP A 398 8.66 -28.74 9.33
N PRO A 399 9.17 -27.55 8.90
CA PRO A 399 8.45 -26.28 9.02
C PRO A 399 7.16 -26.23 8.19
N THR A 400 6.99 -27.11 7.20
CA THR A 400 5.70 -27.24 6.49
C THR A 400 4.70 -28.03 7.35
N VAL A 401 5.14 -29.06 8.05
CA VAL A 401 4.29 -29.89 8.89
C VAL A 401 3.73 -29.10 10.08
N ILE A 402 4.56 -28.32 10.79
CA ILE A 402 4.08 -27.50 11.91
C ILE A 402 3.03 -26.47 11.44
N ARG A 403 3.15 -25.96 10.22
CA ARG A 403 2.16 -25.06 9.61
C ARG A 403 0.87 -25.80 9.26
N GLU A 404 0.95 -26.97 8.65
CA GLU A 404 -0.20 -27.79 8.26
C GLU A 404 -1.05 -28.20 9.49
N GLN A 405 -0.41 -28.37 10.64
CA GLN A 405 -1.08 -28.70 11.92
C GLN A 405 -1.84 -27.50 12.50
N ASN A 406 -1.30 -26.28 12.37
CA ASN A 406 -1.78 -25.09 13.08
C ASN A 406 -2.47 -24.05 12.21
N MET A 407 -2.38 -24.18 10.87
CA MET A 407 -2.87 -23.15 9.95
C MET A 407 -4.39 -22.98 9.99
N LEU A 408 -4.80 -21.77 9.71
CA LEU A 408 -6.18 -21.43 9.41
C LEU A 408 -6.74 -22.26 8.26
N ARG A 409 -8.01 -22.67 8.38
CA ARG A 409 -8.75 -23.41 7.36
C ARG A 409 -10.09 -22.76 7.05
N GLU A 410 -10.65 -23.08 5.88
CA GLU A 410 -11.97 -22.64 5.50
C GLU A 410 -13.02 -23.00 6.55
N GLY A 411 -13.91 -22.03 6.86
CA GLY A 411 -14.95 -22.15 7.87
C GLY A 411 -14.53 -21.79 9.30
N MET A 412 -13.25 -21.64 9.60
CA MET A 412 -12.79 -21.24 10.94
C MET A 412 -13.09 -19.76 11.21
N LYS A 413 -13.45 -19.45 12.46
CA LYS A 413 -13.47 -18.08 12.99
C LYS A 413 -12.05 -17.61 13.26
N MET A 414 -11.80 -16.33 13.02
CA MET A 414 -10.52 -15.67 13.26
C MET A 414 -10.69 -14.61 14.37
N PRO A 415 -10.58 -14.95 15.67
CA PRO A 415 -10.77 -13.98 16.75
C PRO A 415 -9.85 -12.77 16.63
N ALA A 416 -8.57 -12.98 16.30
CA ALA A 416 -7.59 -11.91 16.10
C ALA A 416 -7.80 -11.10 14.80
N TYR A 417 -8.76 -11.48 13.94
CA TYR A 417 -9.15 -10.78 12.74
C TYR A 417 -10.61 -10.34 12.81
N TYR A 418 -10.91 -9.50 13.78
CA TYR A 418 -12.23 -8.91 14.02
C TYR A 418 -13.37 -9.93 14.19
N GLY A 419 -13.04 -11.20 14.49
CA GLY A 419 -14.01 -12.28 14.60
C GLY A 419 -14.64 -12.72 13.28
N GLU A 420 -14.09 -12.33 12.14
CA GLU A 420 -14.55 -12.74 10.81
C GLU A 420 -14.34 -14.26 10.61
N THR A 421 -15.16 -14.85 9.71
CA THR A 421 -15.01 -16.26 9.32
C THR A 421 -14.23 -16.34 8.01
N ALA A 422 -13.33 -17.30 7.90
CA ALA A 422 -12.59 -17.63 6.68
C ALA A 422 -13.51 -18.35 5.68
N ASN A 423 -14.37 -17.62 4.96
CA ASN A 423 -15.37 -18.18 4.05
C ASN A 423 -14.78 -18.81 2.78
N ALA A 424 -13.61 -18.32 2.35
CA ALA A 424 -12.87 -18.83 1.20
C ALA A 424 -11.38 -18.86 1.56
N CYS A 425 -10.86 -20.03 1.90
CA CYS A 425 -9.48 -20.24 2.33
C CYS A 425 -8.89 -21.47 1.64
N ALA A 426 -7.91 -21.25 0.76
CA ALA A 426 -7.16 -22.31 0.10
C ALA A 426 -5.71 -22.44 0.63
N LEU A 427 -5.43 -22.00 1.86
CA LEU A 427 -4.07 -21.96 2.40
C LEU A 427 -3.41 -23.35 2.44
N ASP A 428 -4.18 -24.39 2.78
CA ASP A 428 -3.74 -25.79 2.76
C ASP A 428 -3.39 -26.28 1.34
N ARG A 429 -4.23 -25.93 0.35
CA ARG A 429 -3.95 -26.26 -1.07
C ARG A 429 -2.77 -25.46 -1.61
N CYS A 430 -2.63 -24.20 -1.19
CA CYS A 430 -1.44 -23.39 -1.49
C CYS A 430 -0.17 -24.05 -0.95
N MET A 431 -0.19 -24.59 0.30
CA MET A 431 0.95 -25.29 0.87
C MET A 431 1.28 -26.54 0.07
N ALA A 432 0.30 -27.41 -0.16
CA ALA A 432 0.50 -28.65 -0.92
C ALA A 432 1.05 -28.37 -2.34
N ARG A 433 0.43 -27.40 -3.06
CA ARG A 433 0.87 -27.06 -4.41
C ARG A 433 2.25 -26.41 -4.42
N CYS A 434 2.57 -25.56 -3.44
CA CYS A 434 3.88 -24.92 -3.35
C CYS A 434 4.99 -25.96 -3.10
N LYS A 435 4.76 -26.94 -2.21
CA LYS A 435 5.68 -28.09 -1.99
C LYS A 435 5.95 -28.83 -3.29
N GLU A 436 4.92 -29.11 -4.07
CA GLU A 436 5.02 -29.82 -5.34
C GLU A 436 5.86 -29.04 -6.37
N ILE A 437 5.47 -27.79 -6.69
CA ILE A 437 6.15 -27.00 -7.72
C ILE A 437 7.57 -26.60 -7.31
N PHE A 438 7.84 -26.44 -6.02
CA PHE A 438 9.15 -26.13 -5.49
C PHE A 438 10.06 -27.37 -5.43
N ASN A 439 9.49 -28.57 -5.34
CA ASN A 439 10.18 -29.81 -5.06
C ASN A 439 10.80 -29.80 -3.64
N TRP A 440 9.95 -29.57 -2.63
CA TRP A 440 10.36 -29.32 -1.25
C TRP A 440 11.24 -30.41 -0.68
N ASP A 441 10.84 -31.67 -0.81
CA ASP A 441 11.52 -32.81 -0.18
C ASP A 441 12.97 -32.99 -0.68
N ASP A 442 13.25 -32.63 -1.94
CA ASP A 442 14.60 -32.66 -2.51
C ASP A 442 15.45 -31.43 -2.14
N LYS A 443 14.82 -30.27 -1.97
CA LYS A 443 15.51 -29.00 -1.75
C LYS A 443 15.67 -28.65 -0.28
N TYR A 444 14.79 -29.12 0.59
CA TYR A 444 14.82 -28.83 2.02
C TYR A 444 16.06 -29.35 2.73
N PRO A 445 16.60 -30.56 2.46
CA PRO A 445 17.86 -30.98 3.04
C PRO A 445 19.01 -30.01 2.66
N VAL A 446 19.79 -29.61 3.67
CA VAL A 446 20.96 -28.74 3.45
C VAL A 446 22.01 -29.50 2.61
N ARG A 447 22.54 -28.84 1.60
CA ARG A 447 23.48 -29.43 0.66
C ARG A 447 24.79 -28.64 0.62
N ASP A 448 25.89 -29.27 0.99
CA ASP A 448 27.23 -28.74 0.79
C ASP A 448 27.61 -28.87 -0.68
N MET A 449 27.88 -27.75 -1.31
CA MET A 449 28.26 -27.67 -2.75
C MET A 449 29.77 -27.63 -2.94
N GLY A 450 30.54 -27.69 -1.87
CA GLY A 450 31.98 -27.50 -1.88
C GLY A 450 32.42 -26.03 -2.02
N ASN A 451 33.69 -25.76 -1.79
CA ASN A 451 34.28 -24.41 -1.87
C ASN A 451 33.56 -23.38 -1.02
N GLY A 452 33.08 -23.75 0.17
CA GLY A 452 32.38 -22.86 1.10
C GLY A 452 30.94 -22.53 0.70
N LYS A 453 30.41 -23.13 -0.35
CA LYS A 453 29.03 -22.88 -0.79
C LYS A 453 28.05 -23.89 -0.22
N VAL A 454 26.92 -23.39 0.28
CA VAL A 454 25.85 -24.19 0.87
C VAL A 454 24.51 -23.82 0.26
N ARG A 455 23.72 -24.83 -0.12
CA ARG A 455 22.33 -24.63 -0.53
C ARG A 455 21.38 -25.02 0.59
N ALA A 456 20.39 -24.19 0.82
CA ALA A 456 19.35 -24.41 1.81
C ALA A 456 18.02 -23.83 1.35
N ALA A 457 16.95 -24.36 1.89
CA ALA A 457 15.59 -23.89 1.60
C ALA A 457 14.89 -23.38 2.85
N GLY A 458 13.90 -22.48 2.64
CA GLY A 458 13.05 -21.97 3.68
C GLY A 458 11.62 -21.74 3.16
N VAL A 459 10.67 -21.67 4.09
CA VAL A 459 9.24 -21.53 3.82
C VAL A 459 8.61 -20.47 4.70
N ALA A 460 7.58 -19.83 4.19
CA ALA A 460 6.68 -18.97 4.94
C ALA A 460 5.28 -18.97 4.35
N MET A 461 4.29 -18.66 5.18
CA MET A 461 2.93 -18.37 4.73
C MET A 461 2.52 -16.94 5.11
N ALA A 462 1.51 -16.41 4.45
CA ALA A 462 1.05 -15.06 4.67
C ALA A 462 -0.45 -14.93 4.45
N MET A 463 -1.02 -13.89 5.06
CA MET A 463 -2.35 -13.37 4.75
C MET A 463 -2.32 -11.84 4.66
N GLN A 464 -3.39 -11.28 4.09
CA GLN A 464 -3.62 -9.83 4.04
C GLN A 464 -5.14 -9.58 4.09
N GLY A 465 -5.62 -8.35 3.99
CA GLY A 465 -7.02 -8.03 3.81
C GLY A 465 -7.35 -7.67 2.36
N SER A 466 -8.63 -7.67 2.02
CA SER A 466 -9.13 -7.20 0.73
C SER A 466 -9.72 -5.79 0.79
N CYS A 467 -9.82 -5.20 1.98
CA CYS A 467 -10.25 -3.82 2.25
C CYS A 467 -10.10 -3.51 3.75
N ILE A 468 -10.55 -2.33 4.17
CA ILE A 468 -10.87 -2.01 5.56
C ILE A 468 -12.39 -2.09 5.71
N SER A 469 -12.88 -3.11 6.44
CA SER A 469 -14.31 -3.41 6.63
C SER A 469 -15.07 -2.19 7.15
N ASN A 470 -16.25 -1.89 6.57
CA ASN A 470 -17.12 -0.76 6.89
C ASN A 470 -16.48 0.64 6.73
N VAL A 471 -15.31 0.75 6.12
CA VAL A 471 -14.55 2.00 5.95
C VAL A 471 -14.29 2.30 4.48
N ASP A 472 -13.73 1.34 3.74
CA ASP A 472 -13.42 1.56 2.34
C ASP A 472 -14.71 1.60 1.51
N VAL A 473 -14.79 2.62 0.66
CA VAL A 473 -15.89 2.81 -0.29
C VAL A 473 -15.31 2.81 -1.70
N GLY A 474 -15.81 1.93 -2.54
CA GLY A 474 -15.59 1.94 -3.98
C GLY A 474 -16.86 2.35 -4.70
N SER A 475 -16.74 3.18 -5.73
CA SER A 475 -17.90 3.60 -6.51
C SER A 475 -17.63 3.53 -8.01
N ALA A 476 -18.65 3.16 -8.76
CA ALA A 476 -18.60 3.08 -10.20
C ALA A 476 -19.89 3.65 -10.84
N THR A 477 -19.70 4.34 -11.96
CA THR A 477 -20.77 4.70 -12.88
C THR A 477 -20.54 3.97 -14.19
N VAL A 478 -21.53 3.20 -14.65
CA VAL A 478 -21.55 2.56 -15.98
C VAL A 478 -22.63 3.23 -16.80
N LYS A 479 -22.26 3.73 -17.98
CA LYS A 479 -23.15 4.47 -18.88
C LYS A 479 -23.08 3.84 -20.27
N LEU A 480 -24.22 3.63 -20.90
CA LEU A 480 -24.32 3.33 -22.34
C LEU A 480 -23.96 4.60 -23.13
N ALA A 481 -23.02 4.48 -24.06
CA ALA A 481 -22.64 5.56 -24.98
C ALA A 481 -23.61 5.57 -26.19
N ASP A 482 -23.54 6.64 -26.98
CA ASP A 482 -24.42 6.91 -28.11
C ASP A 482 -24.21 5.99 -29.31
N ASP A 483 -23.14 5.22 -29.31
CA ASP A 483 -22.81 4.19 -30.31
C ASP A 483 -23.09 2.74 -29.84
N GLY A 484 -23.63 2.56 -28.63
CA GLY A 484 -23.87 1.25 -28.04
C GLY A 484 -22.69 0.66 -27.26
N THR A 485 -21.58 1.38 -27.13
CA THR A 485 -20.45 1.04 -26.25
C THR A 485 -20.68 1.54 -24.81
N PHE A 486 -19.71 1.33 -23.92
CA PHE A 486 -19.86 1.69 -22.51
C PHE A 486 -18.77 2.65 -22.02
N ASN A 487 -19.16 3.58 -21.16
CA ASN A 487 -18.24 4.37 -20.35
C ASN A 487 -18.28 3.89 -18.90
N LEU A 488 -17.12 3.51 -18.37
CA LEU A 488 -16.90 3.20 -16.96
C LEU A 488 -16.19 4.39 -16.30
N ILE A 489 -16.85 5.02 -15.32
CA ILE A 489 -16.31 6.14 -14.55
C ILE A 489 -16.09 5.68 -13.12
N ILE A 490 -14.84 5.74 -12.65
CA ILE A 490 -14.41 5.25 -11.33
C ILE A 490 -13.64 6.31 -10.56
N GLY A 491 -13.67 6.23 -9.23
CA GLY A 491 -12.84 7.06 -8.35
C GLY A 491 -11.49 6.41 -8.01
N ALA A 492 -11.31 5.13 -8.31
CA ALA A 492 -10.06 4.38 -8.09
C ALA A 492 -8.94 4.85 -9.02
N ALA A 493 -7.70 4.80 -8.52
CA ALA A 493 -6.51 5.27 -9.24
C ALA A 493 -5.63 4.10 -9.72
N ASP A 494 -5.44 3.94 -11.04
CA ASP A 494 -4.46 3.00 -11.58
C ASP A 494 -3.04 3.57 -11.40
N MET A 495 -2.25 2.94 -10.54
CA MET A 495 -0.86 3.29 -10.25
C MET A 495 0.16 2.37 -10.96
N GLY A 496 -0.27 1.66 -12.00
CA GLY A 496 0.49 0.63 -12.70
C GLY A 496 -0.02 -0.79 -12.44
N THR A 497 -1.01 -0.95 -11.58
CA THR A 497 -1.60 -2.24 -11.21
C THR A 497 -2.46 -2.86 -12.33
N GLY A 498 -2.96 -2.03 -13.25
CA GLY A 498 -3.89 -2.46 -14.30
C GLY A 498 -5.34 -2.48 -13.85
N CYS A 499 -5.71 -1.72 -12.80
CA CYS A 499 -7.09 -1.70 -12.30
C CYS A 499 -8.08 -1.20 -13.36
N ASP A 500 -7.71 -0.22 -14.20
CA ASP A 500 -8.53 0.24 -15.30
C ASP A 500 -8.91 -0.92 -16.25
N THR A 501 -7.98 -1.84 -16.49
CA THR A 501 -8.19 -3.01 -17.35
C THR A 501 -9.09 -4.04 -16.69
N ILE A 502 -8.82 -4.41 -15.43
CA ILE A 502 -9.62 -5.45 -14.76
C ILE A 502 -11.06 -4.99 -14.49
N LEU A 503 -11.27 -3.71 -14.19
CA LEU A 503 -12.61 -3.17 -14.00
C LEU A 503 -13.37 -3.09 -15.33
N ALA A 504 -12.70 -2.80 -16.45
CA ALA A 504 -13.27 -2.93 -17.79
C ALA A 504 -13.62 -4.39 -18.16
N GLN A 505 -12.77 -5.38 -17.76
CA GLN A 505 -13.09 -6.80 -17.92
C GLN A 505 -14.37 -7.19 -17.16
N MET A 506 -14.56 -6.64 -15.94
CA MET A 506 -15.78 -6.89 -15.16
C MET A 506 -17.02 -6.32 -15.85
N VAL A 507 -16.94 -5.11 -16.43
CA VAL A 507 -18.04 -4.54 -17.24
C VAL A 507 -18.31 -5.43 -18.45
N ALA A 508 -17.25 -5.80 -19.18
CA ALA A 508 -17.37 -6.63 -20.38
C ALA A 508 -18.00 -8.00 -20.09
N GLU A 509 -17.62 -8.65 -18.98
CA GLU A 509 -18.27 -9.90 -18.53
C GLU A 509 -19.74 -9.70 -18.18
N CYS A 510 -20.06 -8.61 -17.46
CA CYS A 510 -21.44 -8.31 -17.10
C CYS A 510 -22.32 -8.00 -18.32
N MET A 511 -21.79 -7.25 -19.27
CA MET A 511 -22.56 -6.71 -20.40
C MET A 511 -22.43 -7.56 -21.67
N ASP A 512 -21.75 -8.71 -21.58
CA ASP A 512 -21.49 -9.63 -22.70
C ASP A 512 -20.89 -8.93 -23.93
N CYS A 513 -19.93 -8.01 -23.70
CA CYS A 513 -19.29 -7.22 -24.75
C CYS A 513 -17.76 -7.38 -24.77
N SER A 514 -17.09 -6.79 -25.74
CA SER A 514 -15.63 -6.74 -25.77
C SER A 514 -15.09 -5.78 -24.69
N VAL A 515 -13.91 -6.09 -24.14
CA VAL A 515 -13.19 -5.13 -23.27
C VAL A 515 -12.88 -3.83 -24.03
N ASP A 516 -12.72 -3.90 -25.36
CA ASP A 516 -12.45 -2.71 -26.19
C ASP A 516 -13.67 -1.79 -26.29
N ASP A 517 -14.90 -2.31 -26.11
CA ASP A 517 -16.14 -1.52 -26.09
C ASP A 517 -16.33 -0.74 -24.77
N VAL A 518 -15.42 -0.84 -23.81
CA VAL A 518 -15.49 -0.17 -22.52
C VAL A 518 -14.42 0.93 -22.41
N ALA A 519 -14.82 2.18 -22.52
CA ALA A 519 -13.95 3.33 -22.23
C ALA A 519 -13.89 3.57 -20.72
N VAL A 520 -12.67 3.69 -20.15
CA VAL A 520 -12.48 3.91 -18.71
C VAL A 520 -12.02 5.34 -18.45
N PHE A 521 -12.71 6.01 -17.53
CA PHE A 521 -12.34 7.31 -16.99
C PHE A 521 -12.20 7.20 -15.45
N GLY A 522 -11.07 7.59 -14.92
CA GLY A 522 -10.80 7.54 -13.46
C GLY A 522 -9.74 8.53 -13.11
N ALA A 523 -9.79 8.91 -12.05
CA ALA A 523 -10.09 9.45 -10.81
C ALA A 523 -10.02 10.99 -10.88
N ASP A 524 -11.14 11.63 -10.86
CA ASP A 524 -11.30 13.09 -10.86
C ASP A 524 -12.40 13.44 -9.86
N THR A 525 -12.13 14.32 -8.92
CA THR A 525 -13.08 14.64 -7.84
C THR A 525 -14.35 15.35 -8.28
N ASP A 526 -14.39 15.88 -9.50
CA ASP A 526 -15.58 16.54 -10.07
C ASP A 526 -16.42 15.58 -10.92
N ALA A 527 -15.79 14.66 -11.63
CA ALA A 527 -16.45 13.76 -12.58
C ALA A 527 -16.67 12.35 -12.04
N SER A 528 -15.77 11.85 -11.18
CA SER A 528 -15.87 10.50 -10.62
C SER A 528 -16.76 10.46 -9.38
N PRO A 529 -17.52 9.37 -9.15
CA PRO A 529 -18.16 9.15 -7.87
C PRO A 529 -17.10 8.96 -6.77
N TYR A 530 -17.48 9.18 -5.51
CA TYR A 530 -16.55 9.06 -4.38
C TYR A 530 -15.96 7.65 -4.28
N ASP A 531 -14.65 7.61 -4.08
CA ASP A 531 -13.88 6.39 -3.82
C ASP A 531 -12.82 6.72 -2.76
N SER A 532 -12.59 5.80 -1.84
CA SER A 532 -11.60 6.01 -0.77
C SER A 532 -10.18 6.12 -1.31
N GLY A 533 -9.92 5.56 -2.49
CA GLY A 533 -8.61 5.54 -3.12
C GLY A 533 -8.03 4.13 -3.29
N SER A 534 -6.98 4.02 -4.08
CA SER A 534 -6.35 2.72 -4.36
C SER A 534 -5.30 2.40 -3.30
N TYR A 535 -5.76 1.88 -2.17
CA TYR A 535 -4.95 1.40 -1.03
C TYR A 535 -5.65 0.21 -0.35
N ALA A 536 -5.04 -0.39 0.67
CA ALA A 536 -5.52 -1.58 1.40
C ALA A 536 -5.91 -2.74 0.45
N SER A 537 -5.37 -2.75 -0.77
CA SER A 537 -5.69 -3.71 -1.85
C SER A 537 -7.18 -3.77 -2.21
N SER A 538 -7.96 -2.71 -1.91
CA SER A 538 -9.42 -2.70 -1.97
C SER A 538 -10.00 -2.61 -3.38
N THR A 539 -9.26 -2.10 -4.36
CA THR A 539 -9.81 -1.76 -5.69
C THR A 539 -10.50 -2.94 -6.39
N THR A 540 -9.87 -4.12 -6.46
CA THR A 540 -10.47 -5.30 -7.09
C THR A 540 -11.74 -5.73 -6.36
N TYR A 541 -11.68 -5.78 -5.03
CA TYR A 541 -12.75 -6.33 -4.20
C TYR A 541 -13.90 -5.32 -4.02
N VAL A 542 -13.62 -4.09 -3.59
CA VAL A 542 -14.65 -3.10 -3.25
C VAL A 542 -15.15 -2.35 -4.49
N THR A 543 -14.24 -1.73 -5.27
CA THR A 543 -14.63 -1.00 -6.49
C THR A 543 -15.12 -1.97 -7.57
N GLY A 544 -14.53 -3.17 -7.68
CA GLY A 544 -15.02 -4.22 -8.57
C GLY A 544 -16.44 -4.67 -8.24
N LYS A 545 -16.80 -4.78 -6.95
CA LYS A 545 -18.18 -5.08 -6.53
C LYS A 545 -19.15 -3.95 -6.88
N ALA A 546 -18.71 -2.70 -6.74
CA ALA A 546 -19.51 -1.56 -7.19
C ALA A 546 -19.76 -1.59 -8.71
N VAL A 547 -18.77 -2.01 -9.51
CA VAL A 547 -18.91 -2.21 -10.96
C VAL A 547 -19.94 -3.30 -11.27
N GLU A 548 -19.84 -4.49 -10.65
CA GLU A 548 -20.79 -5.59 -10.82
C GLU A 548 -22.22 -5.12 -10.52
N LEU A 549 -22.44 -4.50 -9.38
CA LEU A 549 -23.75 -3.97 -8.96
C LEU A 549 -24.27 -2.84 -9.88
N ALA A 550 -23.37 -1.99 -10.41
CA ALA A 550 -23.73 -0.94 -11.35
C ALA A 550 -24.18 -1.54 -12.70
N CYS A 551 -23.51 -2.57 -13.18
CA CYS A 551 -23.90 -3.30 -14.38
C CYS A 551 -25.27 -3.96 -14.21
N ASP A 552 -25.53 -4.62 -13.08
CA ASP A 552 -26.83 -5.25 -12.81
C ASP A 552 -27.97 -4.22 -12.79
N LYS A 553 -27.72 -3.04 -12.19
CA LYS A 553 -28.67 -1.92 -12.19
C LYS A 553 -28.85 -1.35 -13.60
N LEU A 554 -27.80 -1.27 -14.40
CA LEU A 554 -27.87 -0.81 -15.79
C LEU A 554 -28.67 -1.77 -16.66
N LYS A 555 -28.42 -3.09 -16.58
CA LYS A 555 -29.19 -4.11 -17.31
C LYS A 555 -30.69 -3.97 -17.11
N LYS A 556 -31.12 -3.76 -15.86
CA LYS A 556 -32.56 -3.52 -15.56
C LYS A 556 -33.09 -2.28 -16.27
N LYS A 557 -32.32 -1.21 -16.36
CA LYS A 557 -32.72 0.00 -17.08
C LYS A 557 -32.75 -0.22 -18.60
N LEU A 558 -31.77 -0.95 -19.16
CA LEU A 558 -31.76 -1.30 -20.58
C LEU A 558 -32.98 -2.18 -20.96
N CYS A 559 -33.32 -3.14 -20.11
CA CYS A 559 -34.53 -3.95 -20.28
C CYS A 559 -35.81 -3.09 -20.23
N ALA A 560 -35.88 -2.11 -19.31
CA ALA A 560 -37.03 -1.20 -19.23
C ALA A 560 -37.16 -0.32 -20.47
N ILE A 561 -36.08 0.21 -21.03
CA ILE A 561 -36.10 0.98 -22.28
C ILE A 561 -36.55 0.09 -23.46
N ALA A 562 -35.98 -1.11 -23.55
CA ALA A 562 -36.31 -2.07 -24.58
C ALA A 562 -37.79 -2.56 -24.53
N ALA A 563 -38.33 -2.75 -23.30
CA ALA A 563 -39.74 -3.06 -23.08
C ALA A 563 -40.68 -2.00 -23.67
N GLY A 564 -40.35 -0.71 -23.38
CA GLY A 564 -41.08 0.41 -23.99
C GLY A 564 -40.96 0.47 -25.51
N MET A 565 -39.84 0.03 -26.10
CA MET A 565 -39.67 -0.06 -27.54
C MET A 565 -40.49 -1.22 -28.17
N LEU A 566 -40.63 -2.34 -27.46
CA LEU A 566 -41.34 -3.52 -27.92
C LEU A 566 -42.83 -3.55 -27.52
N GLY A 567 -43.25 -2.57 -26.65
CA GLY A 567 -44.63 -2.50 -26.16
C GLY A 567 -45.00 -3.67 -25.23
N CYS A 568 -44.08 -4.09 -24.35
CA CYS A 568 -44.28 -5.15 -23.36
C CYS A 568 -43.90 -4.69 -21.96
N GLU A 569 -44.13 -5.51 -20.92
CA GLU A 569 -43.74 -5.21 -19.55
C GLU A 569 -42.26 -5.52 -19.33
N GLN A 570 -41.62 -4.81 -18.36
CA GLN A 570 -40.16 -4.94 -18.06
C GLN A 570 -39.80 -6.36 -17.57
N ASP A 571 -40.66 -7.01 -16.82
CA ASP A 571 -40.46 -8.38 -16.29
C ASP A 571 -40.52 -9.47 -17.37
N GLU A 572 -41.02 -9.14 -18.55
CA GLU A 572 -40.92 -10.01 -19.74
C GLU A 572 -39.53 -9.94 -20.42
N MET A 573 -38.66 -9.02 -20.00
CA MET A 573 -37.36 -8.77 -20.63
C MET A 573 -36.20 -9.39 -19.86
N TYR A 574 -35.19 -9.89 -20.59
CA TYR A 574 -33.89 -10.27 -20.03
C TYR A 574 -32.75 -9.75 -20.91
N PHE A 575 -31.57 -9.61 -20.34
CA PHE A 575 -30.38 -9.13 -21.04
C PHE A 575 -29.36 -10.25 -21.19
N GLU A 576 -28.94 -10.51 -22.41
CA GLU A 576 -27.96 -11.52 -22.79
C GLU A 576 -27.31 -11.15 -24.14
N ASN A 577 -26.05 -11.56 -24.36
CA ASN A 577 -25.29 -11.33 -25.60
C ASN A 577 -25.41 -9.91 -26.16
N SER A 578 -25.18 -8.90 -25.29
CA SER A 578 -25.27 -7.46 -25.61
C SER A 578 -26.62 -7.03 -26.22
N ARG A 579 -27.72 -7.68 -25.89
CA ARG A 579 -29.06 -7.39 -26.36
C ARG A 579 -30.10 -7.57 -25.26
N ALA A 580 -31.20 -6.85 -25.35
CA ALA A 580 -32.38 -7.08 -24.54
C ALA A 580 -33.39 -7.93 -25.31
N TYR A 581 -33.75 -9.08 -24.78
CA TYR A 581 -34.67 -10.06 -25.38
C TYR A 581 -36.01 -10.08 -24.65
N ARG A 582 -37.10 -10.31 -25.38
CA ARG A 582 -38.40 -10.61 -24.79
C ARG A 582 -38.56 -12.12 -24.60
N THR A 583 -38.82 -12.53 -23.37
CA THR A 583 -38.96 -13.92 -22.94
C THR A 583 -40.00 -14.65 -23.78
N GLY A 584 -39.68 -15.85 -24.27
CA GLY A 584 -40.57 -16.70 -25.05
C GLY A 584 -40.85 -16.22 -26.46
N THR A 585 -40.08 -15.25 -26.99
CA THR A 585 -40.20 -14.75 -28.38
C THR A 585 -38.81 -14.58 -29.00
N ASP A 586 -38.75 -14.36 -30.33
CA ASP A 586 -37.52 -13.99 -31.04
C ASP A 586 -37.27 -12.46 -31.06
N GLN A 587 -38.09 -11.68 -30.35
CA GLN A 587 -37.98 -10.22 -30.33
C GLN A 587 -36.80 -9.80 -29.44
N SER A 588 -35.93 -8.92 -29.94
CA SER A 588 -34.83 -8.34 -29.19
C SER A 588 -34.51 -6.95 -29.68
N VAL A 589 -33.91 -6.17 -28.83
CA VAL A 589 -33.43 -4.81 -29.11
C VAL A 589 -31.91 -4.77 -28.89
N SER A 590 -31.17 -4.20 -29.85
CA SER A 590 -29.72 -4.06 -29.73
C SER A 590 -29.33 -2.87 -28.81
N LEU A 591 -28.10 -2.88 -28.26
CA LEU A 591 -27.59 -1.74 -27.52
C LEU A 591 -27.54 -0.46 -28.34
N ALA A 592 -27.23 -0.56 -29.66
CA ALA A 592 -27.26 0.57 -30.57
C ALA A 592 -28.66 1.19 -30.70
N ASP A 593 -29.70 0.35 -30.84
CA ASP A 593 -31.09 0.84 -30.91
C ASP A 593 -31.55 1.44 -29.58
N ILE A 594 -31.15 0.83 -28.44
CA ILE A 594 -31.43 1.37 -27.09
C ILE A 594 -30.75 2.72 -26.92
N SER A 595 -29.48 2.88 -27.37
CA SER A 595 -28.75 4.13 -27.25
C SER A 595 -29.37 5.27 -28.02
N VAL A 596 -29.88 5.00 -29.23
CA VAL A 596 -30.64 5.97 -30.03
C VAL A 596 -31.94 6.36 -29.30
N LYS A 597 -32.66 5.39 -28.74
CA LYS A 597 -33.88 5.68 -27.95
C LYS A 597 -33.59 6.48 -26.70
N ASP A 598 -32.46 6.23 -26.01
CA ASP A 598 -32.04 6.96 -24.81
C ASP A 598 -31.79 8.45 -25.08
N GLN A 599 -31.40 8.82 -26.31
CA GLN A 599 -31.15 10.19 -26.75
C GLN A 599 -32.44 10.92 -27.15
N VAL A 600 -33.54 10.21 -27.40
CA VAL A 600 -34.78 10.77 -27.92
C VAL A 600 -35.95 10.43 -27.00
N ALA A 601 -36.57 11.42 -26.39
CA ALA A 601 -37.80 11.30 -25.63
C ALA A 601 -37.87 10.03 -24.74
N ASN A 602 -36.92 9.84 -23.86
CA ASN A 602 -36.84 8.73 -22.92
C ASN A 602 -36.75 9.25 -21.49
N ASP A 603 -37.61 8.71 -20.60
CA ASP A 603 -37.67 9.06 -19.18
C ASP A 603 -36.66 8.28 -18.33
N ILE A 604 -36.00 7.27 -18.92
CA ILE A 604 -35.04 6.39 -18.24
C ILE A 604 -33.64 6.61 -18.83
N ALA A 605 -32.75 7.24 -18.06
CA ALA A 605 -31.37 7.39 -18.50
C ALA A 605 -30.61 6.04 -18.43
N ALA A 606 -29.93 5.68 -19.52
CA ALA A 606 -29.10 4.46 -19.63
C ALA A 606 -27.78 4.63 -18.88
N VAL A 607 -27.83 4.98 -17.61
CA VAL A 607 -26.71 5.16 -16.70
C VAL A 607 -27.02 4.61 -15.33
N ALA A 608 -26.06 3.95 -14.69
CA ALA A 608 -26.20 3.49 -13.32
C ALA A 608 -24.94 3.84 -12.51
N THR A 609 -25.14 4.43 -11.33
CA THR A 609 -24.09 4.69 -10.35
C THR A 609 -24.38 3.88 -9.10
N VAL A 610 -23.33 3.24 -8.55
CA VAL A 610 -23.38 2.48 -7.31
C VAL A 610 -22.15 2.78 -6.49
N SER A 611 -22.35 2.94 -5.18
CA SER A 611 -21.30 2.94 -4.15
C SER A 611 -21.42 1.65 -3.34
N HIS A 612 -20.31 1.03 -3.03
CA HIS A 612 -20.23 -0.18 -2.22
C HIS A 612 -19.20 -0.04 -1.11
N SER A 613 -19.55 -0.54 0.07
CA SER A 613 -18.63 -0.74 1.19
C SER A 613 -18.89 -2.14 1.75
N SER A 614 -17.84 -2.89 2.02
CA SER A 614 -17.98 -4.26 2.51
C SER A 614 -17.96 -4.30 4.04
N PRO A 615 -18.87 -5.06 4.69
CA PRO A 615 -18.83 -5.30 6.13
C PRO A 615 -17.73 -6.29 6.55
N VAL A 616 -17.11 -6.99 5.60
CA VAL A 616 -16.05 -7.98 5.81
C VAL A 616 -14.85 -7.70 4.91
N SER A 617 -13.69 -8.20 5.31
CA SER A 617 -12.44 -8.07 4.55
C SER A 617 -11.81 -9.44 4.30
N PRO A 618 -12.34 -10.26 3.38
CA PRO A 618 -11.88 -11.63 3.19
C PRO A 618 -10.40 -11.67 2.83
N PRO A 619 -9.58 -12.45 3.57
CA PRO A 619 -8.15 -12.48 3.34
C PRO A 619 -7.77 -13.24 2.07
N PRO A 620 -6.86 -12.72 1.23
CA PRO A 620 -6.03 -13.54 0.36
C PRO A 620 -4.98 -14.28 1.20
N TYR A 621 -4.49 -15.42 0.69
CA TYR A 621 -3.47 -16.24 1.33
C TYR A 621 -2.32 -16.53 0.36
N MET A 622 -1.12 -16.79 0.91
CA MET A 622 0.06 -17.11 0.10
C MET A 622 1.00 -18.03 0.87
N VAL A 623 1.57 -18.96 0.17
CA VAL A 623 2.73 -19.73 0.62
C VAL A 623 3.90 -19.41 -0.30
N GLY A 624 5.07 -19.13 0.28
CA GLY A 624 6.33 -18.88 -0.43
C GLY A 624 7.43 -19.80 0.04
N MET A 625 8.17 -20.39 -0.90
CA MET A 625 9.34 -21.23 -0.64
C MET A 625 10.54 -20.72 -1.44
N VAL A 626 11.69 -20.68 -0.80
CA VAL A 626 12.93 -20.18 -1.39
C VAL A 626 14.04 -21.19 -1.29
N GLU A 627 14.86 -21.29 -2.34
CA GLU A 627 16.18 -21.95 -2.31
C GLU A 627 17.26 -20.89 -2.49
N ILE A 628 18.22 -20.87 -1.58
CA ILE A 628 19.40 -20.00 -1.65
C ILE A 628 20.67 -20.80 -1.85
N GLU A 629 21.69 -20.14 -2.41
CA GLU A 629 23.10 -20.56 -2.31
C GLU A 629 23.84 -19.49 -1.51
N LEU A 630 24.40 -19.87 -0.38
CA LEU A 630 25.18 -18.99 0.51
C LEU A 630 26.66 -19.36 0.37
N ASP A 631 27.50 -18.35 0.18
CA ASP A 631 28.96 -18.47 0.20
C ASP A 631 29.47 -18.11 1.61
N ARG A 632 30.00 -19.10 2.35
CA ARG A 632 30.49 -18.92 3.71
C ARG A 632 31.72 -18.03 3.81
N TYR A 633 32.47 -17.87 2.75
CA TYR A 633 33.69 -17.03 2.75
C TYR A 633 33.36 -15.55 2.54
N THR A 634 32.27 -15.23 1.86
CA THR A 634 31.88 -13.86 1.53
C THR A 634 30.61 -13.40 2.23
N GLY A 635 29.80 -14.34 2.78
CA GLY A 635 28.47 -14.06 3.30
C GLY A 635 27.43 -13.76 2.21
N GLU A 636 27.80 -13.87 0.92
CA GLU A 636 26.90 -13.59 -0.20
C GLU A 636 25.76 -14.62 -0.27
N VAL A 637 24.54 -14.15 -0.39
CA VAL A 637 23.33 -14.94 -0.56
C VAL A 637 22.79 -14.75 -1.97
N LYS A 638 22.66 -15.84 -2.72
CA LYS A 638 22.02 -15.86 -4.04
C LYS A 638 20.69 -16.56 -3.97
N ILE A 639 19.64 -15.91 -4.43
CA ILE A 639 18.34 -16.54 -4.64
C ILE A 639 18.46 -17.42 -5.90
N LEU A 640 18.29 -18.74 -5.76
CA LEU A 640 18.32 -19.66 -6.89
C LEU A 640 16.92 -19.88 -7.46
N ASP A 641 15.94 -20.11 -6.59
CA ASP A 641 14.57 -20.42 -6.94
C ASP A 641 13.63 -19.87 -5.86
N TYR A 642 12.54 -19.25 -6.29
CA TYR A 642 11.46 -18.82 -5.44
C TYR A 642 10.13 -19.26 -6.04
N ALA A 643 9.41 -20.13 -5.33
CA ALA A 643 8.08 -20.55 -5.70
C ALA A 643 7.04 -19.93 -4.78
N ALA A 644 5.95 -19.46 -5.34
CA ALA A 644 4.82 -18.93 -4.60
C ALA A 644 3.50 -19.44 -5.16
N VAL A 645 2.58 -19.79 -4.27
CA VAL A 645 1.20 -20.11 -4.61
C VAL A 645 0.30 -19.15 -3.84
N VAL A 646 -0.58 -18.47 -4.58
CA VAL A 646 -1.42 -17.39 -4.06
C VAL A 646 -2.90 -17.75 -4.23
N ASP A 647 -3.66 -17.66 -3.14
CA ASP A 647 -5.11 -17.66 -3.15
C ASP A 647 -5.62 -16.20 -3.13
N CYS A 648 -5.98 -15.68 -4.27
CA CYS A 648 -6.66 -14.39 -4.41
C CYS A 648 -8.13 -14.55 -4.86
N GLY A 649 -8.76 -15.67 -4.54
CA GLY A 649 -10.04 -16.05 -5.13
C GLY A 649 -9.91 -16.30 -6.63
N ILE A 650 -10.84 -15.81 -7.42
CA ILE A 650 -10.73 -15.84 -8.87
C ILE A 650 -9.87 -14.68 -9.35
N ALA A 651 -8.73 -14.97 -9.97
CA ALA A 651 -7.89 -13.95 -10.59
C ALA A 651 -8.59 -13.35 -11.81
N ILE A 652 -9.04 -12.09 -11.72
CA ILE A 652 -9.76 -11.42 -12.83
C ILE A 652 -8.93 -11.41 -14.12
N ASN A 653 -7.64 -11.09 -14.00
CA ASN A 653 -6.67 -11.16 -15.09
C ASN A 653 -5.40 -11.86 -14.60
N PRO A 654 -5.22 -13.15 -14.90
CA PRO A 654 -4.08 -13.93 -14.39
C PRO A 654 -2.70 -13.37 -14.76
N ALA A 655 -2.53 -12.79 -15.95
CA ALA A 655 -1.25 -12.19 -16.35
C ALA A 655 -0.91 -10.95 -15.52
N LEU A 656 -1.88 -10.04 -15.30
CA LEU A 656 -1.66 -8.85 -14.47
C LEU A 656 -1.49 -9.22 -13.00
N ALA A 657 -2.23 -10.22 -12.50
CA ALA A 657 -2.07 -10.74 -11.15
C ALA A 657 -0.66 -11.32 -10.92
N ARG A 658 -0.14 -12.11 -11.89
CA ARG A 658 1.24 -12.65 -11.83
C ARG A 658 2.29 -11.55 -11.74
N VAL A 659 2.19 -10.51 -12.58
CA VAL A 659 3.14 -9.37 -12.55
C VAL A 659 3.12 -8.68 -11.18
N GLN A 660 1.94 -8.57 -10.53
CA GLN A 660 1.85 -8.02 -9.18
C GLN A 660 2.53 -8.93 -8.15
N ALA A 661 2.37 -10.25 -8.27
CA ALA A 661 2.99 -11.21 -7.38
C ALA A 661 4.52 -11.21 -7.51
N GLU A 662 5.03 -11.34 -8.72
CA GLU A 662 6.47 -11.29 -9.01
C GLU A 662 7.11 -9.98 -8.51
N GLY A 663 6.48 -8.84 -8.81
CA GLY A 663 6.96 -7.53 -8.34
C GLY A 663 6.96 -7.38 -6.82
N GLY A 664 6.00 -7.96 -6.11
CA GLY A 664 5.96 -7.94 -4.65
C GLY A 664 7.00 -8.85 -4.01
N ILE A 665 7.21 -10.04 -4.57
CA ILE A 665 8.28 -10.96 -4.14
C ILE A 665 9.65 -10.27 -4.26
N VAL A 666 9.92 -9.60 -5.39
CA VAL A 666 11.18 -8.86 -5.59
C VAL A 666 11.37 -7.76 -4.55
N GLN A 667 10.32 -6.99 -4.23
CA GLN A 667 10.39 -6.01 -3.13
C GLN A 667 10.65 -6.69 -1.78
N GLY A 668 10.03 -7.86 -1.53
CA GLY A 668 10.27 -8.66 -0.32
C GLY A 668 11.72 -9.14 -0.20
N ILE A 669 12.31 -9.60 -1.30
CA ILE A 669 13.73 -9.96 -1.35
C ILE A 669 14.61 -8.72 -1.11
N GLY A 670 14.21 -7.58 -1.69
CA GLY A 670 14.91 -6.30 -1.55
C GLY A 670 15.09 -5.88 -0.10
N HIS A 671 14.02 -5.81 0.66
CA HIS A 671 14.11 -5.42 2.08
C HIS A 671 14.75 -6.48 2.97
N THR A 672 14.81 -7.72 2.51
CA THR A 672 15.45 -8.80 3.27
C THR A 672 16.98 -8.74 3.17
N LEU A 673 17.52 -8.44 2.00
CA LEU A 673 18.93 -8.57 1.72
C LEU A 673 19.68 -7.25 1.41
N PHE A 674 18.97 -6.18 0.95
CA PHE A 674 19.61 -5.01 0.35
C PHE A 674 19.18 -3.67 0.93
N GLU A 675 17.87 -3.47 1.12
CA GLU A 675 17.29 -2.15 1.35
C GLU A 675 17.35 -1.74 2.82
N ASN A 676 17.72 -0.49 3.07
CA ASN A 676 17.89 0.04 4.42
C ASN A 676 17.80 1.56 4.42
N ILE A 677 17.29 2.15 5.50
CA ILE A 677 17.43 3.57 5.83
C ILE A 677 18.06 3.65 7.22
N THR A 678 19.24 4.25 7.29
CA THR A 678 19.95 4.50 8.55
C THR A 678 20.18 6.00 8.74
N TYR A 679 20.40 6.39 9.96
CA TYR A 679 20.64 7.77 10.33
C TYR A 679 21.98 7.92 11.04
N ASN A 680 22.71 8.99 10.71
CA ASN A 680 23.89 9.34 11.49
C ASN A 680 23.50 9.97 12.85
N ALA A 681 24.46 10.26 13.69
CA ALA A 681 24.24 10.86 15.03
C ALA A 681 23.53 12.24 15.01
N LYS A 682 23.42 12.88 13.83
CA LYS A 682 22.70 14.15 13.64
C LYS A 682 21.29 13.95 13.06
N GLY A 683 20.84 12.70 12.91
CA GLY A 683 19.54 12.37 12.31
C GLY A 683 19.47 12.54 10.79
N CYS A 684 20.60 12.67 10.09
CA CYS A 684 20.60 12.73 8.63
C CYS A 684 20.53 11.31 8.06
N PRO A 685 19.59 11.02 7.13
CA PRO A 685 19.55 9.73 6.45
C PRO A 685 20.82 9.54 5.61
N ILE A 686 21.39 8.35 5.67
CA ILE A 686 22.64 8.00 4.97
C ILE A 686 22.32 7.58 3.53
N GLU A 687 21.33 6.70 3.36
CA GLU A 687 20.94 6.15 2.06
C GLU A 687 20.01 7.10 1.32
N SER A 688 20.54 8.23 0.87
CA SER A 688 19.78 9.34 0.26
C SER A 688 19.70 9.30 -1.27
N SER A 689 20.31 8.31 -1.91
CA SER A 689 20.27 8.12 -3.37
C SER A 689 20.48 6.66 -3.73
N PHE A 690 20.24 6.26 -4.98
CA PHE A 690 20.54 4.89 -5.46
C PHE A 690 22.05 4.54 -5.48
N MET A 691 22.91 5.49 -5.15
CA MET A 691 24.34 5.19 -4.90
C MET A 691 24.50 4.43 -3.57
N GLN A 692 23.71 4.76 -2.54
CA GLN A 692 23.76 4.15 -1.22
C GLN A 692 22.59 3.18 -1.02
N TYR A 693 21.37 3.59 -1.39
CA TYR A 693 20.16 2.76 -1.29
C TYR A 693 20.12 1.75 -2.43
N LYS A 694 20.28 0.47 -2.10
CA LYS A 694 20.35 -0.62 -3.07
C LYS A 694 18.99 -1.31 -3.19
N ILE A 695 18.52 -1.45 -4.42
CA ILE A 695 17.35 -2.26 -4.79
C ILE A 695 17.81 -3.46 -5.61
N PRO A 696 17.11 -4.60 -5.53
CA PRO A 696 17.46 -5.77 -6.35
C PRO A 696 17.40 -5.46 -7.85
N THR A 697 18.30 -6.06 -8.59
CA THR A 697 18.30 -6.07 -10.05
C THR A 697 17.85 -7.44 -10.58
N ARG A 698 17.73 -7.58 -11.90
CA ARG A 698 17.42 -8.89 -12.51
C ARG A 698 18.49 -9.95 -12.21
N LEU A 699 19.71 -9.55 -11.92
CA LEU A 699 20.82 -10.48 -11.61
C LEU A 699 20.71 -11.05 -10.19
N ASP A 700 20.02 -10.35 -9.29
CA ASP A 700 19.84 -10.77 -7.90
C ASP A 700 18.66 -11.73 -7.74
N MET A 701 17.85 -11.88 -8.80
CA MET A 701 16.69 -12.75 -8.83
C MET A 701 17.03 -14.06 -9.55
N GLY A 702 16.80 -15.16 -8.86
CA GLY A 702 16.83 -16.48 -9.44
C GLY A 702 15.58 -16.74 -10.31
N HIS A 703 15.15 -17.98 -10.32
CA HIS A 703 13.91 -18.37 -10.98
C HIS A 703 12.70 -18.05 -10.09
N LEU A 704 11.80 -17.20 -10.57
CA LEU A 704 10.54 -16.86 -9.88
C LEU A 704 9.38 -17.64 -10.52
N ARG A 705 8.65 -18.38 -9.72
CA ARG A 705 7.47 -19.14 -10.14
C ARG A 705 6.28 -18.73 -9.30
N VAL A 706 5.21 -18.29 -9.95
CA VAL A 706 3.95 -17.90 -9.29
C VAL A 706 2.81 -18.67 -9.90
N GLU A 707 2.06 -19.37 -9.06
CA GLU A 707 0.81 -20.02 -9.41
C GLU A 707 -0.34 -19.51 -8.55
N PHE A 708 -1.57 -19.72 -9.01
CA PHE A 708 -2.79 -19.34 -8.30
C PHE A 708 -3.57 -20.58 -7.93
N GLU A 709 -3.93 -20.67 -6.65
CA GLU A 709 -4.90 -21.65 -6.18
C GLU A 709 -6.27 -20.99 -6.10
N ASN A 710 -7.24 -21.54 -6.79
CA ASN A 710 -8.57 -20.93 -6.88
C ASN A 710 -9.41 -21.27 -5.63
N SER A 711 -9.87 -20.27 -4.91
CA SER A 711 -11.01 -20.29 -4.02
C SER A 711 -12.13 -19.41 -4.62
N TYR A 712 -13.32 -19.47 -4.09
CA TYR A 712 -14.42 -18.61 -4.53
C TYR A 712 -14.93 -17.80 -3.34
N GLU A 713 -14.68 -16.50 -3.36
CA GLU A 713 -15.17 -15.60 -2.30
C GLU A 713 -16.56 -15.08 -2.66
N PRO A 714 -17.61 -15.51 -1.94
CA PRO A 714 -18.99 -15.18 -2.31
C PRO A 714 -19.30 -13.68 -2.17
N THR A 715 -18.59 -12.94 -1.35
CA THR A 715 -18.78 -11.50 -1.15
C THR A 715 -18.03 -10.64 -2.18
N GLY A 716 -17.05 -11.24 -2.86
CA GLY A 716 -16.24 -10.55 -3.88
C GLY A 716 -16.88 -10.56 -5.28
N PRO A 717 -16.47 -9.63 -6.17
CA PRO A 717 -16.90 -9.64 -7.55
C PRO A 717 -16.36 -10.90 -8.27
N PHE A 718 -17.23 -11.67 -8.88
CA PHE A 718 -16.86 -12.90 -9.59
C PHE A 718 -16.07 -13.92 -8.74
N GLY A 719 -16.15 -13.84 -7.43
CA GLY A 719 -15.40 -14.71 -6.52
C GLY A 719 -13.97 -14.24 -6.22
N ALA A 720 -13.59 -13.02 -6.59
CA ALA A 720 -12.25 -12.48 -6.39
C ALA A 720 -12.03 -11.94 -4.96
N LYS A 721 -10.80 -12.05 -4.50
CA LYS A 721 -10.21 -11.33 -3.36
C LYS A 721 -9.13 -10.36 -3.85
N SER A 722 -8.38 -9.76 -2.95
CA SER A 722 -7.23 -8.92 -3.31
C SER A 722 -5.96 -9.73 -3.61
N ILE A 723 -4.96 -9.05 -4.18
CA ILE A 723 -3.60 -9.62 -4.37
C ILE A 723 -2.51 -8.57 -4.12
N GLY A 724 -2.85 -7.28 -4.07
CA GLY A 724 -1.89 -6.19 -4.17
C GLY A 724 -0.77 -6.21 -3.13
N GLU A 725 -1.04 -6.57 -1.90
CA GLU A 725 -0.10 -6.42 -0.78
C GLU A 725 0.45 -7.73 -0.22
N ILE A 726 -0.32 -8.82 -0.26
CA ILE A 726 0.10 -10.10 0.33
C ILE A 726 1.45 -10.60 -0.19
N VAL A 727 1.72 -10.34 -1.45
CA VAL A 727 2.84 -10.87 -2.22
C VAL A 727 4.25 -10.41 -1.79
N ILE A 728 4.34 -9.44 -0.86
CA ILE A 728 5.60 -8.98 -0.27
C ILE A 728 5.94 -9.67 1.06
N ASN A 729 5.00 -10.41 1.65
CA ASN A 729 5.09 -10.80 3.05
C ASN A 729 5.91 -12.07 3.31
N THR A 730 5.95 -13.02 2.36
CA THR A 730 6.62 -14.31 2.57
C THR A 730 8.15 -14.32 2.35
N PRO A 731 8.77 -13.44 1.53
CA PRO A 731 10.21 -13.55 1.25
C PRO A 731 11.10 -13.42 2.49
N ALA A 732 10.83 -12.46 3.38
CA ALA A 732 11.70 -12.18 4.51
C ALA A 732 11.85 -13.37 5.48
N PRO A 733 10.78 -13.97 6.00
CA PRO A 733 10.90 -15.10 6.90
C PRO A 733 11.40 -16.37 6.21
N ALA A 734 11.06 -16.60 4.93
CA ALA A 734 11.54 -17.75 4.18
C ALA A 734 13.06 -17.67 3.93
N ILE A 735 13.58 -16.50 3.52
CA ILE A 735 15.01 -16.29 3.30
C ILE A 735 15.79 -16.35 4.62
N ALA A 736 15.29 -15.73 5.69
CA ALA A 736 15.93 -15.77 7.01
C ALA A 736 16.07 -17.21 7.51
N HIS A 737 15.04 -18.05 7.30
CA HIS A 737 15.08 -19.48 7.61
C HIS A 737 16.12 -20.22 6.77
N ALA A 738 16.15 -20.02 5.47
CA ALA A 738 17.14 -20.64 4.58
C ALA A 738 18.59 -20.26 4.97
N ILE A 739 18.81 -19.00 5.39
CA ILE A 739 20.12 -18.54 5.88
C ILE A 739 20.49 -19.25 7.18
N TYR A 740 19.55 -19.38 8.13
CA TYR A 740 19.78 -20.14 9.36
C TYR A 740 20.20 -21.59 9.04
N ARG A 741 19.50 -22.26 8.16
CA ARG A 741 19.81 -23.63 7.77
C ARG A 741 21.19 -23.78 7.13
N ALA A 742 21.65 -22.74 6.40
CA ALA A 742 22.97 -22.73 5.80
C ALA A 742 24.12 -22.41 6.78
N THR A 743 23.82 -21.65 7.87
CA THR A 743 24.84 -21.09 8.79
C THR A 743 24.75 -21.60 10.22
N GLY A 744 23.57 -22.06 10.66
CA GLY A 744 23.26 -22.37 12.06
C GLY A 744 22.95 -21.12 12.91
N VAL A 745 22.90 -19.92 12.33
CA VAL A 745 22.70 -18.66 13.06
C VAL A 745 21.42 -17.96 12.66
N TRP A 746 20.57 -17.63 13.65
CA TRP A 746 19.34 -16.86 13.43
C TRP A 746 19.61 -15.37 13.26
N HIS A 747 19.14 -14.80 12.15
CA HIS A 747 19.12 -13.37 11.89
C HIS A 747 17.72 -12.80 12.09
N ARG A 748 17.54 -12.02 13.15
CA ARG A 748 16.24 -11.44 13.57
C ARG A 748 16.15 -9.94 13.24
N GLU A 749 17.15 -9.37 12.58
CA GLU A 749 17.17 -7.98 12.12
C GLU A 749 17.39 -7.88 10.61
N LEU A 750 16.46 -7.23 9.89
CA LEU A 750 16.59 -6.94 8.45
C LEU A 750 17.21 -5.56 8.20
N PRO A 751 17.97 -5.40 7.10
CA PRO A 751 18.36 -6.44 6.14
C PRO A 751 19.42 -7.38 6.68
N ILE A 752 19.44 -8.61 6.15
CA ILE A 752 20.47 -9.61 6.44
C ILE A 752 21.60 -9.45 5.39
N THR A 753 22.58 -8.63 5.72
CA THR A 753 23.69 -8.31 4.79
C THR A 753 24.79 -9.37 4.86
N PRO A 754 25.64 -9.49 3.81
CA PRO A 754 26.81 -10.36 3.84
C PRO A 754 27.71 -10.13 5.05
N GLU A 755 27.89 -8.87 5.45
CA GLU A 755 28.68 -8.49 6.64
C GLU A 755 28.07 -9.09 7.93
N LYS A 756 26.71 -8.96 8.13
CA LYS A 756 26.03 -9.53 9.29
C LYS A 756 26.18 -11.04 9.34
N ILE A 757 26.13 -11.71 8.19
CA ILE A 757 26.30 -13.17 8.09
C ILE A 757 27.71 -13.55 8.52
N LEU A 758 28.75 -12.94 7.92
CA LEU A 758 30.14 -13.25 8.22
C LEU A 758 30.48 -13.00 9.70
N MET A 759 30.05 -11.86 10.25
CA MET A 759 30.36 -11.49 11.64
C MET A 759 29.62 -12.37 12.68
N SER A 760 28.62 -13.11 12.28
CA SER A 760 27.82 -13.98 13.17
C SER A 760 28.18 -15.45 13.09
N MET A 761 28.85 -15.88 12.03
CA MET A 761 29.28 -17.28 11.90
C MET A 761 30.38 -17.60 12.91
N PRO A 762 30.35 -18.82 13.51
CA PRO A 762 31.45 -19.27 14.36
C PRO A 762 32.77 -19.27 13.58
N GLU A 763 33.86 -18.88 14.24
CA GLU A 763 35.21 -19.10 13.70
C GLU A 763 35.42 -20.64 13.55
N GLU A 764 35.77 -21.11 12.35
CA GLU A 764 36.07 -22.52 12.10
C GLU A 764 37.35 -22.98 12.82
#